data_7626ce3988ca553d43770aa36dd4e137
#
_entry.id   7626ce3988ca553d43770aa36dd4e137
#
_cell.length_a   1.000
_cell.length_b   1.000
_cell.length_c   1.000
_cell.angle_alpha   90.00
_cell.angle_beta   90.00
_cell.angle_gamma   90.00
#
_symmetry.space_group_name_H-M   'P 1'
#
loop_
_entity.id
_entity.type
_entity.pdbx_description
1 polymer ?
#
loop_
_entity_poly.entity_id
_entity_poly.type
_entity_poly.pdbx_seq_one_letter_code
_entity_poly.pdbx_strand_id
1 'polypeptide(L)'
;MELMRSRGHEAALFSMADPRGEPTEYDHNFVPLIDFKAKSGMWQKARQAAHAVYSRDARQRMRAMIEEFRPDIAHVRNIYHHLSPSILWELKARNVPVLYHLNDFKLLCPSYNFVAQGETCERCKGGKFRHILQSQCYAGGVGARLTLMAEAYVHRWLGTFRECVDLFLAPSRFVRDKFVEHGWDRERFEVLPHFQRTNRLAETAMDPSLLYFGRLSAEKGVGDLLRAMAQVPHMRLVVAGDGPQRGELQELAAALNLQNIELAGHVGPAERDSFIARSRFTVLPSHAYETLGKTILESYAQGRPVIASDMGSRRELVHDGETGLLYPTGNVEQLARRIETLAAKPELAEKMGRAGWHLVREHHTPEAHYEKLLDIYKALIARSRRSRRPPQTPEAILQDRAASCLQALPHTIAPVPQPKLKIAFIGGRGVVSKYSGIETYYEEVGRQLVQMGHEVTVYCRTYFTPPLAELNGMRLVRLPTIRSKHFETAVHTWLSTMHALWRRYDIVHYHCLGPALFSLLPRLAGMKTAVTVQGLDWQRKKWGRLAAAVLRLGERASVKLPDATMVVSRALQHRYRERHGVETFYVPNGGLLRLSREPRQMLQWNLDPGNYVLFLGRFSPEKGCHLLVDAFEQLDTDVKLVMAGASSYCDDYSRELRTHAGDRIQVLDWVSGDTLDELLTNAMIFVLPSDLEGLSLALLDAMGAGLCVVASDIAENREVVDGVGFTFKRGDSKDLAKRLSFLIANPAVREAAGKAARKRIEDEYQWPKIASDIENVYFEIMGWKVRTTPAKKPSGQADGIGTPIDAERAS
;
A
#
# COMPACT_ATOMS: atom_id res chain seq x y z
N MET A 1 15.59 22.25 -20.99
CA MET A 1 15.94 23.54 -20.34
C MET A 1 15.98 24.71 -21.30
N GLU A 2 16.73 24.63 -22.38
CA GLU A 2 16.82 25.72 -23.38
C GLU A 2 15.46 26.24 -23.86
N LEU A 3 14.54 25.33 -24.26
CA LEU A 3 13.19 25.70 -24.69
C LEU A 3 12.37 26.39 -23.57
N MET A 4 12.54 26.00 -22.31
CA MET A 4 11.90 26.69 -21.18
C MET A 4 12.46 28.10 -21.02
N ARG A 5 13.80 28.25 -21.05
CA ARG A 5 14.46 29.56 -20.93
C ARG A 5 14.10 30.49 -22.11
N SER A 6 14.06 29.96 -23.35
CA SER A 6 13.65 30.75 -24.52
C SER A 6 12.21 31.25 -24.50
N ARG A 7 11.38 30.66 -23.65
CA ARG A 7 9.97 31.02 -23.39
C ARG A 7 9.81 31.87 -22.14
N GLY A 8 10.91 32.37 -21.57
CA GLY A 8 10.87 33.28 -20.40
C GLY A 8 10.73 32.62 -19.02
N HIS A 9 10.95 31.29 -18.91
CA HIS A 9 11.00 30.62 -17.63
C HIS A 9 12.42 30.58 -17.08
N GLU A 10 12.58 30.84 -15.80
CA GLU A 10 13.83 30.56 -15.08
C GLU A 10 13.96 29.05 -14.84
N ALA A 11 15.09 28.48 -15.17
CA ALA A 11 15.35 27.06 -15.02
C ALA A 11 16.77 26.82 -14.52
N ALA A 12 16.87 26.19 -13.34
CA ALA A 12 18.13 25.80 -12.73
C ALA A 12 18.32 24.29 -12.74
N LEU A 13 19.56 23.84 -12.77
CA LEU A 13 19.95 22.43 -12.72
C LEU A 13 20.48 22.11 -11.32
N PHE A 14 20.06 20.98 -10.75
CA PHE A 14 20.70 20.35 -9.59
C PHE A 14 21.20 18.96 -9.98
N SER A 15 22.49 18.72 -9.88
CA SER A 15 23.12 17.50 -10.39
C SER A 15 24.33 17.09 -9.53
N MET A 16 25.07 16.09 -9.98
CA MET A 16 26.43 15.81 -9.50
C MET A 16 27.45 16.70 -10.24
N ALA A 17 28.52 17.04 -9.55
CA ALA A 17 29.65 17.80 -10.13
C ALA A 17 30.47 16.88 -11.04
N ASP A 18 30.08 16.77 -12.31
CA ASP A 18 30.83 16.02 -13.35
C ASP A 18 31.69 17.03 -14.13
N PRO A 19 33.04 16.84 -14.24
CA PRO A 19 33.92 17.71 -14.99
C PRO A 19 33.58 17.87 -16.49
N ARG A 20 32.79 16.95 -17.04
CA ARG A 20 32.29 16.96 -18.41
C ARG A 20 30.99 17.76 -18.58
N GLY A 21 30.40 18.19 -17.48
CA GLY A 21 29.17 18.97 -17.49
C GLY A 21 29.39 20.40 -17.92
N GLU A 22 28.38 21.02 -18.51
CA GLU A 22 28.41 22.45 -18.79
C GLU A 22 28.31 23.24 -17.47
N PRO A 23 29.14 24.28 -17.26
CA PRO A 23 29.08 25.14 -16.09
C PRO A 23 27.70 25.78 -15.93
N THR A 24 27.20 25.86 -14.73
CA THR A 24 25.95 26.54 -14.41
C THR A 24 26.11 27.48 -13.20
N GLU A 25 25.24 28.45 -13.06
CA GLU A 25 25.25 29.42 -11.96
C GLU A 25 25.18 28.76 -10.58
N TYR A 26 24.60 27.55 -10.50
CA TYR A 26 24.29 26.84 -9.25
C TYR A 26 25.22 25.65 -8.98
N ASP A 27 26.35 25.52 -9.65
CA ASP A 27 27.30 24.38 -9.56
C ASP A 27 27.84 24.18 -8.15
N HIS A 28 27.97 25.25 -7.37
CA HIS A 28 28.42 25.18 -5.98
C HIS A 28 27.47 24.36 -5.06
N ASN A 29 26.22 24.17 -5.49
CA ASN A 29 25.24 23.30 -4.80
C ASN A 29 25.31 21.83 -5.30
N PHE A 30 26.09 21.51 -6.30
CA PHE A 30 26.14 20.16 -6.86
C PHE A 30 26.77 19.15 -5.89
N VAL A 31 26.28 17.91 -5.94
CA VAL A 31 26.79 16.81 -5.12
C VAL A 31 28.12 16.32 -5.71
N PRO A 32 29.18 16.13 -4.91
CA PRO A 32 30.44 15.60 -5.40
C PRO A 32 30.27 14.27 -6.14
N LEU A 33 30.97 14.10 -7.26
CA LEU A 33 31.01 12.86 -8.01
C LEU A 33 31.68 11.76 -7.17
N ILE A 34 30.98 10.64 -6.98
CA ILE A 34 31.50 9.47 -6.26
C ILE A 34 31.88 8.40 -7.27
N ASP A 35 33.15 8.02 -7.30
CA ASP A 35 33.59 6.87 -8.11
C ASP A 35 33.30 5.55 -7.36
N PHE A 36 32.19 4.91 -7.70
CA PHE A 36 31.80 3.61 -7.18
C PHE A 36 32.66 2.45 -7.72
N LYS A 37 33.47 2.67 -8.77
CA LYS A 37 34.36 1.65 -9.36
C LYS A 37 35.77 1.70 -8.81
N ALA A 38 36.15 2.76 -8.12
CA ALA A 38 37.47 2.89 -7.52
C ALA A 38 37.79 1.74 -6.55
N LYS A 39 39.03 1.26 -6.58
CA LYS A 39 39.51 0.30 -5.59
C LYS A 39 39.60 1.01 -4.24
N SER A 40 38.71 0.70 -3.32
CA SER A 40 38.62 1.34 -2.00
C SER A 40 38.50 0.29 -0.89
N GLY A 41 38.91 0.64 0.32
CA GLY A 41 38.78 -0.22 1.50
C GLY A 41 37.33 -0.48 1.88
N MET A 42 37.11 -1.51 2.70
CA MET A 42 35.77 -1.99 3.10
C MET A 42 34.92 -0.89 3.77
N TRP A 43 35.49 -0.07 4.62
CA TRP A 43 34.80 1.06 5.28
C TRP A 43 34.36 2.14 4.30
N GLN A 44 35.19 2.45 3.31
CA GLN A 44 34.87 3.43 2.27
C GLN A 44 33.73 2.92 1.38
N LYS A 45 33.75 1.63 1.00
CA LYS A 45 32.64 0.97 0.27
C LYS A 45 31.34 0.99 1.05
N ALA A 46 31.40 0.72 2.36
CA ALA A 46 30.22 0.79 3.23
C ALA A 46 29.66 2.22 3.31
N ARG A 47 30.51 3.24 3.40
CA ARG A 47 30.10 4.67 3.38
C ARG A 47 29.49 5.07 2.03
N GLN A 48 30.07 4.62 0.92
CA GLN A 48 29.52 4.83 -0.42
C GLN A 48 28.15 4.16 -0.59
N ALA A 49 27.99 2.93 -0.11
CA ALA A 49 26.72 2.22 -0.12
C ALA A 49 25.65 2.95 0.73
N ALA A 50 26.02 3.40 1.93
CA ALA A 50 25.13 4.20 2.78
C ALA A 50 24.71 5.51 2.11
N HIS A 51 25.65 6.20 1.44
CA HIS A 51 25.36 7.41 0.66
C HIS A 51 24.39 7.13 -0.49
N ALA A 52 24.62 6.07 -1.27
CA ALA A 52 23.74 5.68 -2.37
C ALA A 52 22.31 5.40 -1.90
N VAL A 53 22.15 4.78 -0.72
CA VAL A 53 20.83 4.51 -0.12
C VAL A 53 20.21 5.80 0.44
N TYR A 54 20.94 6.60 1.21
CA TYR A 54 20.43 7.82 1.83
C TYR A 54 21.53 8.84 2.10
N SER A 55 21.55 9.92 1.31
CA SER A 55 22.57 10.97 1.40
C SER A 55 22.09 12.19 2.20
N ARG A 56 22.74 12.44 3.34
CA ARG A 56 22.51 13.68 4.12
C ARG A 56 23.14 14.90 3.44
N ASP A 57 24.29 14.71 2.80
CA ASP A 57 24.98 15.78 2.06
C ASP A 57 24.13 16.25 0.87
N ALA A 58 23.62 15.34 0.05
CA ALA A 58 22.72 15.67 -1.06
C ALA A 58 21.46 16.42 -0.60
N ARG A 59 20.89 16.02 0.56
CA ARG A 59 19.77 16.76 1.17
C ARG A 59 20.13 18.18 1.58
N GLN A 60 21.29 18.35 2.21
CA GLN A 60 21.76 19.68 2.64
C GLN A 60 22.00 20.61 1.46
N ARG A 61 22.61 20.09 0.39
CA ARG A 61 22.83 20.83 -0.86
C ARG A 61 21.50 21.16 -1.58
N MET A 62 20.58 20.21 -1.63
CA MET A 62 19.23 20.47 -2.17
C MET A 62 18.51 21.56 -1.35
N ARG A 63 18.72 21.58 -0.04
CA ARG A 63 18.21 22.67 0.82
C ARG A 63 18.75 24.02 0.40
N ALA A 64 20.06 24.14 0.28
CA ALA A 64 20.70 25.38 -0.15
C ALA A 64 20.19 25.84 -1.52
N MET A 65 20.11 24.91 -2.48
CA MET A 65 19.56 25.16 -3.81
C MET A 65 18.11 25.67 -3.79
N ILE A 66 17.24 25.11 -2.94
CA ILE A 66 15.86 25.57 -2.81
C ILE A 66 15.78 26.97 -2.18
N GLU A 67 16.63 27.26 -1.21
CA GLU A 67 16.66 28.56 -0.51
C GLU A 67 17.17 29.66 -1.44
N GLU A 68 18.12 29.34 -2.31
CA GLU A 68 18.73 30.26 -3.28
C GLU A 68 17.81 30.51 -4.49
N PHE A 69 17.41 29.44 -5.19
CA PHE A 69 16.64 29.51 -6.45
C PHE A 69 15.12 29.66 -6.23
N ARG A 70 14.57 29.18 -5.11
CA ARG A 70 13.14 29.23 -4.76
C ARG A 70 12.20 28.69 -5.86
N PRO A 71 12.37 27.44 -6.30
CA PRO A 71 11.62 26.88 -7.42
C PRO A 71 10.11 26.78 -7.13
N ASP A 72 9.28 27.13 -8.13
CA ASP A 72 7.83 26.85 -8.08
C ASP A 72 7.52 25.36 -8.22
N ILE A 73 8.39 24.61 -8.93
CA ILE A 73 8.25 23.16 -9.20
C ILE A 73 9.62 22.51 -9.39
N ALA A 74 9.75 21.25 -8.99
CA ALA A 74 10.92 20.42 -9.27
C ALA A 74 10.57 19.31 -10.27
N HIS A 75 11.24 19.29 -11.44
CA HIS A 75 11.17 18.22 -12.41
C HIS A 75 12.34 17.26 -12.22
N VAL A 76 12.08 16.10 -11.65
CA VAL A 76 13.10 15.15 -11.17
C VAL A 76 13.30 14.00 -12.16
N ARG A 77 14.56 13.65 -12.45
CA ARG A 77 14.96 12.53 -13.33
C ARG A 77 16.21 11.86 -12.78
N ASN A 78 16.26 10.53 -12.82
CA ASN A 78 17.47 9.71 -12.59
C ASN A 78 18.32 10.10 -11.37
N ILE A 79 17.70 10.27 -10.21
CA ILE A 79 18.33 10.73 -8.96
C ILE A 79 19.02 9.62 -8.16
N TYR A 80 19.37 8.50 -8.79
CA TYR A 80 19.90 7.34 -8.10
C TYR A 80 21.38 7.53 -7.74
N HIS A 81 21.85 6.79 -6.72
CA HIS A 81 23.25 6.63 -6.29
C HIS A 81 23.98 7.91 -5.88
N HIS A 82 24.22 8.85 -6.79
CA HIS A 82 24.96 10.08 -6.48
C HIS A 82 24.12 11.09 -5.71
N LEU A 83 22.93 11.38 -6.19
CA LEU A 83 21.98 12.31 -5.56
C LEU A 83 21.20 11.66 -4.43
N SER A 84 20.99 10.34 -4.52
CA SER A 84 20.09 9.56 -3.64
C SER A 84 18.63 10.08 -3.65
N PRO A 85 17.63 9.21 -3.59
CA PRO A 85 16.23 9.64 -3.46
C PRO A 85 15.91 10.45 -2.19
N SER A 86 16.86 10.57 -1.27
CA SER A 86 16.74 11.38 -0.05
C SER A 86 16.46 12.86 -0.30
N ILE A 87 16.86 13.42 -1.45
CA ILE A 87 16.58 14.82 -1.84
C ILE A 87 15.09 15.12 -1.98
N LEU A 88 14.27 14.12 -2.31
CA LEU A 88 12.82 14.27 -2.43
C LEU A 88 12.17 14.70 -1.12
N TRP A 89 12.72 14.27 0.02
CA TRP A 89 12.24 14.68 1.34
C TRP A 89 12.48 16.16 1.63
N GLU A 90 13.53 16.73 1.06
CA GLU A 90 13.82 18.15 1.22
C GLU A 90 12.87 19.01 0.38
N LEU A 91 12.57 18.60 -0.86
CA LEU A 91 11.53 19.21 -1.69
C LEU A 91 10.17 19.18 -1.00
N LYS A 92 9.80 18.01 -0.44
CA LYS A 92 8.53 17.83 0.30
C LYS A 92 8.47 18.72 1.54
N ALA A 93 9.55 18.78 2.33
CA ALA A 93 9.59 19.58 3.56
C ALA A 93 9.41 21.09 3.29
N ARG A 94 9.77 21.56 2.09
CA ARG A 94 9.62 22.95 1.66
C ARG A 94 8.41 23.19 0.77
N ASN A 95 7.54 22.18 0.65
CA ASN A 95 6.34 22.21 -0.18
C ASN A 95 6.62 22.60 -1.65
N VAL A 96 7.75 22.17 -2.22
CA VAL A 96 8.03 22.28 -3.65
C VAL A 96 7.35 21.10 -4.35
N PRO A 97 6.38 21.32 -5.26
CA PRO A 97 5.75 20.24 -6.00
C PRO A 97 6.76 19.46 -6.83
N VAL A 98 6.64 18.13 -6.84
CA VAL A 98 7.59 17.23 -7.51
C VAL A 98 6.92 16.50 -8.66
N LEU A 99 7.38 16.74 -9.89
CA LEU A 99 7.11 15.95 -11.08
C LEU A 99 8.27 14.98 -11.29
N TYR A 100 8.03 13.68 -11.26
CA TYR A 100 9.05 12.65 -11.44
C TYR A 100 8.96 11.98 -12.82
N HIS A 101 9.97 12.16 -13.65
CA HIS A 101 10.02 11.59 -15.00
C HIS A 101 10.61 10.18 -14.98
N LEU A 102 9.87 9.22 -15.49
CA LEU A 102 10.22 7.81 -15.54
C LEU A 102 11.02 7.50 -16.82
N ASN A 103 12.35 7.49 -16.73
CA ASN A 103 13.21 7.12 -17.86
C ASN A 103 13.63 5.65 -17.87
N ASP A 104 13.40 4.95 -16.79
CA ASP A 104 13.71 3.54 -16.58
C ASP A 104 12.71 2.89 -15.61
N PHE A 105 12.93 1.63 -15.33
CA PHE A 105 12.06 0.86 -14.41
C PHE A 105 12.65 0.69 -13.00
N LYS A 106 13.58 1.55 -12.57
CA LYS A 106 14.29 1.44 -11.28
C LYS A 106 13.35 1.29 -10.08
N LEU A 107 12.21 1.94 -10.07
CA LEU A 107 11.24 1.88 -8.96
C LEU A 107 10.52 0.53 -8.87
N LEU A 108 10.57 -0.27 -9.95
CA LEU A 108 9.95 -1.60 -10.04
C LEU A 108 11.01 -2.72 -10.04
N CYS A 109 12.17 -2.46 -10.65
CA CYS A 109 13.26 -3.41 -10.83
C CYS A 109 14.60 -2.78 -10.40
N PRO A 110 15.27 -3.30 -9.34
CA PRO A 110 16.53 -2.70 -8.87
C PRO A 110 17.65 -2.64 -9.92
N SER A 111 17.61 -3.49 -10.95
CA SER A 111 18.56 -3.47 -12.09
C SER A 111 18.12 -2.60 -13.27
N TYR A 112 17.05 -1.81 -13.15
CA TYR A 112 16.47 -0.78 -14.03
C TYR A 112 15.69 -1.27 -15.26
N ASN A 113 16.01 -2.41 -15.86
CA ASN A 113 15.63 -2.76 -17.23
C ASN A 113 14.76 -4.01 -17.39
N PHE A 114 14.38 -4.66 -16.28
CA PHE A 114 13.64 -5.93 -16.32
C PHE A 114 14.32 -7.03 -17.13
N VAL A 115 15.65 -7.11 -17.12
CA VAL A 115 16.40 -8.13 -17.83
C VAL A 115 17.22 -8.99 -16.87
N ALA A 116 17.25 -10.29 -17.11
CA ALA A 116 18.16 -11.23 -16.45
C ALA A 116 18.63 -12.24 -17.50
N GLN A 117 19.95 -12.42 -17.63
CA GLN A 117 20.57 -13.35 -18.58
C GLN A 117 20.14 -13.12 -20.06
N GLY A 118 19.92 -11.85 -20.44
CA GLY A 118 19.50 -11.48 -21.81
C GLY A 118 17.99 -11.53 -22.05
N GLU A 119 17.20 -12.10 -21.13
CA GLU A 119 15.75 -12.23 -21.25
C GLU A 119 14.97 -11.32 -20.31
N THR A 120 13.70 -11.08 -20.64
CA THR A 120 12.81 -10.28 -19.80
C THR A 120 12.55 -10.96 -18.45
N CYS A 121 12.71 -10.21 -17.35
CA CYS A 121 12.58 -10.70 -15.98
C CYS A 121 11.69 -9.80 -15.12
N GLU A 122 10.58 -10.33 -14.63
CA GLU A 122 9.67 -9.65 -13.70
C GLU A 122 9.64 -10.29 -12.29
N ARG A 123 10.67 -11.02 -11.87
CA ARG A 123 10.71 -11.72 -10.57
C ARG A 123 10.58 -10.78 -9.36
N CYS A 124 10.93 -9.50 -9.52
CA CYS A 124 10.79 -8.48 -8.49
C CYS A 124 9.36 -7.93 -8.32
N LYS A 125 8.37 -8.41 -9.11
CA LYS A 125 6.97 -8.00 -9.00
C LYS A 125 6.45 -8.12 -7.57
N GLY A 126 5.66 -7.13 -7.14
CA GLY A 126 5.19 -7.04 -5.76
C GLY A 126 6.25 -6.59 -4.75
N GLY A 127 7.43 -6.12 -5.22
CA GLY A 127 8.52 -5.63 -4.36
C GLY A 127 9.40 -6.72 -3.78
N LYS A 128 9.49 -7.87 -4.44
CA LYS A 128 10.36 -8.98 -4.05
C LYS A 128 11.81 -8.73 -4.50
N PHE A 129 12.38 -7.58 -4.12
CA PHE A 129 13.70 -7.10 -4.59
C PHE A 129 14.88 -8.03 -4.25
N ARG A 130 14.71 -8.98 -3.31
CA ARG A 130 15.71 -10.01 -3.00
C ARG A 130 16.15 -10.84 -4.22
N HIS A 131 15.32 -10.93 -5.26
CA HIS A 131 15.65 -11.68 -6.47
C HIS A 131 16.86 -11.12 -7.23
N ILE A 132 17.26 -9.86 -7.01
CA ILE A 132 18.51 -9.31 -7.58
C ILE A 132 19.76 -10.08 -7.15
N LEU A 133 19.73 -10.73 -5.97
CA LEU A 133 20.86 -11.54 -5.48
C LEU A 133 20.95 -12.89 -6.19
N GLN A 134 19.82 -13.41 -6.70
CA GLN A 134 19.68 -14.75 -7.28
C GLN A 134 19.70 -14.73 -8.82
N SER A 135 19.22 -13.66 -9.45
CA SER A 135 18.85 -13.66 -10.87
C SER A 135 19.97 -13.23 -11.82
N GLN A 136 21.18 -12.94 -11.34
CA GLN A 136 22.30 -12.42 -12.16
C GLN A 136 21.91 -11.27 -13.12
N CYS A 137 20.88 -10.49 -12.75
CA CYS A 137 20.33 -9.40 -13.57
C CYS A 137 21.16 -8.11 -13.48
N TYR A 138 22.25 -8.09 -12.71
CA TYR A 138 23.15 -6.98 -12.56
C TYR A 138 24.61 -7.47 -12.52
N ALA A 139 25.43 -6.97 -13.41
CA ALA A 139 26.83 -7.39 -13.58
C ALA A 139 27.78 -7.01 -12.42
N GLY A 140 27.34 -6.16 -11.49
CA GLY A 140 28.10 -5.79 -10.31
C GLY A 140 28.24 -6.93 -9.30
N GLY A 141 29.29 -6.89 -8.49
CA GLY A 141 29.54 -7.88 -7.43
C GLY A 141 28.42 -7.92 -6.37
N VAL A 142 28.49 -8.91 -5.47
CA VAL A 142 27.48 -9.15 -4.42
C VAL A 142 27.22 -7.89 -3.58
N GLY A 143 28.25 -7.10 -3.25
CA GLY A 143 28.09 -5.86 -2.48
C GLY A 143 27.24 -4.81 -3.21
N ALA A 144 27.43 -4.65 -4.52
CA ALA A 144 26.62 -3.74 -5.33
C ALA A 144 25.15 -4.20 -5.41
N ARG A 145 24.90 -5.52 -5.60
CA ARG A 145 23.55 -6.09 -5.58
C ARG A 145 22.86 -5.93 -4.24
N LEU A 146 23.57 -6.09 -3.14
CA LEU A 146 23.06 -5.83 -1.79
C LEU A 146 22.73 -4.36 -1.60
N THR A 147 23.54 -3.43 -2.08
CA THR A 147 23.28 -1.97 -2.03
C THR A 147 22.01 -1.62 -2.80
N LEU A 148 21.86 -2.11 -4.03
CA LEU A 148 20.66 -1.88 -4.84
C LEU A 148 19.39 -2.48 -4.22
N MET A 149 19.50 -3.65 -3.62
CA MET A 149 18.43 -4.28 -2.88
C MET A 149 18.04 -3.45 -1.64
N ALA A 150 19.03 -3.02 -0.87
CA ALA A 150 18.82 -2.19 0.32
C ALA A 150 18.19 -0.84 -0.03
N GLU A 151 18.68 -0.16 -1.06
CA GLU A 151 18.11 1.09 -1.58
C GLU A 151 16.62 0.90 -1.94
N ALA A 152 16.29 -0.13 -2.72
CA ALA A 152 14.93 -0.41 -3.15
C ALA A 152 14.00 -0.70 -1.96
N TYR A 153 14.44 -1.50 -0.98
CA TYR A 153 13.65 -1.78 0.22
C TYR A 153 13.52 -0.58 1.15
N VAL A 154 14.60 0.17 1.38
CA VAL A 154 14.59 1.36 2.25
C VAL A 154 13.64 2.40 1.69
N HIS A 155 13.74 2.78 0.41
CA HIS A 155 12.87 3.80 -0.18
C HIS A 155 11.42 3.32 -0.35
N ARG A 156 11.19 2.02 -0.55
CA ARG A 156 9.86 1.45 -0.50
C ARG A 156 9.29 1.48 0.92
N TRP A 157 10.08 1.11 1.92
CA TRP A 157 9.70 1.14 3.33
C TRP A 157 9.42 2.56 3.82
N LEU A 158 10.30 3.50 3.50
CA LEU A 158 10.10 4.92 3.79
C LEU A 158 8.92 5.53 2.99
N GLY A 159 8.44 4.88 1.95
CA GLY A 159 7.43 5.45 1.05
C GLY A 159 7.92 6.64 0.25
N THR A 160 9.24 6.83 0.07
CA THR A 160 9.85 8.04 -0.48
C THR A 160 9.18 8.53 -1.75
N PHE A 161 9.03 7.66 -2.74
CA PHE A 161 8.44 8.06 -4.03
C PHE A 161 6.92 8.22 -3.95
N ARG A 162 6.24 7.49 -3.05
CA ARG A 162 4.78 7.62 -2.88
C ARG A 162 4.40 8.90 -2.13
N GLU A 163 5.27 9.36 -1.24
CA GLU A 163 5.02 10.49 -0.35
C GLU A 163 5.50 11.80 -0.90
N CYS A 164 6.67 11.79 -1.57
CA CYS A 164 7.37 13.01 -1.95
C CYS A 164 7.17 13.39 -3.42
N VAL A 165 6.66 12.48 -4.26
CA VAL A 165 6.37 12.78 -5.67
C VAL A 165 4.88 13.10 -5.79
N ASP A 166 4.53 14.22 -6.39
CA ASP A 166 3.14 14.62 -6.59
C ASP A 166 2.55 13.99 -7.85
N LEU A 167 3.33 13.86 -8.93
CA LEU A 167 2.92 13.25 -10.19
C LEU A 167 4.11 12.55 -10.86
N PHE A 168 3.84 11.41 -11.49
CA PHE A 168 4.80 10.68 -12.33
C PHE A 168 4.53 10.97 -13.81
N LEU A 169 5.58 11.29 -14.55
CA LEU A 169 5.53 11.47 -15.99
C LEU A 169 6.05 10.21 -16.68
N ALA A 170 5.16 9.47 -17.32
CA ALA A 170 5.51 8.26 -18.06
C ALA A 170 5.72 8.59 -19.55
N PRO A 171 6.80 8.12 -20.18
CA PRO A 171 7.06 8.38 -21.59
C PRO A 171 6.13 7.58 -22.53
N SER A 172 5.43 6.55 -22.04
CA SER A 172 4.47 5.74 -22.79
C SER A 172 3.36 5.23 -21.90
N ARG A 173 2.24 4.81 -22.51
CA ARG A 173 1.14 4.11 -21.83
C ARG A 173 1.63 2.81 -21.24
N PHE A 174 2.49 2.08 -21.95
CA PHE A 174 3.09 0.85 -21.47
C PHE A 174 3.83 1.03 -20.13
N VAL A 175 4.65 2.08 -19.99
CA VAL A 175 5.34 2.37 -18.71
C VAL A 175 4.34 2.64 -17.61
N ARG A 176 3.36 3.51 -17.82
CA ARG A 176 2.30 3.76 -16.84
C ARG A 176 1.60 2.47 -16.43
N ASP A 177 1.16 1.67 -17.40
CA ASP A 177 0.36 0.48 -17.13
C ASP A 177 1.21 -0.60 -16.43
N LYS A 178 2.53 -0.67 -16.73
CA LYS A 178 3.48 -1.52 -16.00
C LYS A 178 3.61 -1.10 -14.51
N PHE A 179 3.60 0.18 -14.21
CA PHE A 179 3.55 0.67 -12.82
C PHE A 179 2.21 0.31 -12.14
N VAL A 180 1.10 0.47 -12.83
CA VAL A 180 -0.24 0.10 -12.33
C VAL A 180 -0.32 -1.41 -12.02
N GLU A 181 0.21 -2.28 -12.90
CA GLU A 181 0.34 -3.74 -12.65
C GLU A 181 1.15 -4.06 -11.38
N HIS A 182 2.06 -3.18 -10.98
CA HIS A 182 2.88 -3.30 -9.78
C HIS A 182 2.25 -2.62 -8.54
N GLY A 183 0.97 -2.22 -8.62
CA GLY A 183 0.20 -1.67 -7.51
C GLY A 183 0.44 -0.18 -7.25
N TRP A 184 0.75 0.58 -8.30
CA TRP A 184 0.74 2.03 -8.24
C TRP A 184 -0.61 2.57 -8.71
N ASP A 185 -1.03 3.69 -8.13
CA ASP A 185 -2.29 4.34 -8.48
C ASP A 185 -2.18 5.00 -9.87
N ARG A 186 -3.12 4.68 -10.77
CA ARG A 186 -3.17 5.18 -12.15
C ARG A 186 -3.29 6.71 -12.21
N GLU A 187 -4.02 7.32 -11.28
CA GLU A 187 -4.28 8.76 -11.25
C GLU A 187 -3.02 9.59 -10.96
N ARG A 188 -1.94 8.94 -10.50
CA ARG A 188 -0.65 9.57 -10.25
C ARG A 188 0.27 9.61 -11.45
N PHE A 189 -0.20 9.23 -12.64
CA PHE A 189 0.61 9.17 -13.85
C PHE A 189 -0.03 9.99 -14.96
N GLU A 190 0.77 10.88 -15.55
CA GLU A 190 0.50 11.48 -16.85
C GLU A 190 1.41 10.87 -17.91
N VAL A 191 0.88 10.71 -19.13
CA VAL A 191 1.64 10.17 -20.24
C VAL A 191 2.09 11.32 -21.14
N LEU A 192 3.40 11.52 -21.23
CA LEU A 192 4.02 12.50 -22.10
C LEU A 192 5.20 11.86 -22.84
N PRO A 193 5.03 11.47 -24.10
CA PRO A 193 6.10 10.91 -24.92
C PRO A 193 7.26 11.88 -25.12
N HIS A 194 8.44 11.34 -25.34
CA HIS A 194 9.59 12.16 -25.74
C HIS A 194 9.33 12.83 -27.07
N PHE A 195 9.99 13.95 -27.29
CA PHE A 195 9.95 14.68 -28.54
C PHE A 195 11.23 14.44 -29.35
N GLN A 196 11.16 14.71 -30.66
CA GLN A 196 12.28 14.73 -31.58
C GLN A 196 12.14 15.92 -32.54
N ARG A 197 13.23 16.61 -32.79
CA ARG A 197 13.25 17.64 -33.85
C ARG A 197 13.24 16.95 -35.21
N THR A 198 12.35 17.39 -36.09
CA THR A 198 12.32 16.93 -37.48
C THR A 198 13.02 17.92 -38.38
N ASN A 199 13.88 17.43 -39.25
CA ASN A 199 14.44 18.21 -40.34
C ASN A 199 13.51 18.09 -41.55
N ARG A 200 13.71 18.97 -42.55
CA ARG A 200 13.10 18.82 -43.87
C ARG A 200 13.57 17.48 -44.45
N LEU A 201 12.64 16.67 -44.96
CA LEU A 201 12.99 15.41 -45.62
C LEU A 201 13.99 15.75 -46.75
N ALA A 202 15.20 15.29 -46.61
CA ALA A 202 16.19 15.41 -47.67
C ALA A 202 15.83 14.41 -48.77
N GLU A 203 15.89 14.85 -50.04
CA GLU A 203 15.85 13.97 -51.22
C GLU A 203 17.19 13.25 -51.37
N THR A 204 17.63 12.55 -50.33
CA THR A 204 18.90 11.81 -50.31
C THR A 204 18.65 10.44 -50.89
N ALA A 205 19.41 10.03 -51.89
CA ALA A 205 19.40 8.67 -52.43
C ALA A 205 19.62 7.67 -51.28
N MET A 206 18.74 6.70 -51.13
CA MET A 206 18.84 5.67 -50.08
C MET A 206 19.79 4.56 -50.52
N ASP A 207 20.80 4.29 -49.70
CA ASP A 207 21.64 3.13 -49.87
C ASP A 207 20.83 1.84 -49.67
N PRO A 208 21.15 0.74 -50.39
CA PRO A 208 20.52 -0.56 -50.12
C PRO A 208 21.08 -1.17 -48.81
N SER A 209 20.96 -0.43 -47.72
CA SER A 209 21.47 -0.81 -46.40
C SER A 209 20.40 -0.63 -45.30
N LEU A 210 20.53 -1.42 -44.25
CA LEU A 210 19.79 -1.22 -43.00
C LEU A 210 20.75 -0.81 -41.89
N LEU A 211 20.23 -0.09 -40.90
CA LEU A 211 20.99 0.45 -39.79
C LEU A 211 20.49 -0.06 -38.46
N TYR A 212 21.39 -0.57 -37.65
CA TYR A 212 21.22 -0.65 -36.20
C TYR A 212 22.04 0.46 -35.56
N PHE A 213 21.46 1.19 -34.60
CA PHE A 213 22.21 2.14 -33.79
C PHE A 213 21.78 2.06 -32.32
N GLY A 214 22.77 1.97 -31.45
CA GLY A 214 22.56 1.86 -30.02
C GLY A 214 23.65 1.08 -29.30
N ARG A 215 23.46 0.88 -27.98
CA ARG A 215 24.43 0.15 -27.17
C ARG A 215 24.48 -1.33 -27.58
N LEU A 216 25.71 -1.88 -27.65
CA LEU A 216 25.95 -3.29 -27.95
C LEU A 216 25.92 -4.11 -26.63
N SER A 217 24.72 -4.56 -26.21
CA SER A 217 24.50 -5.34 -25.01
C SER A 217 23.44 -6.43 -25.27
N ALA A 218 23.45 -7.52 -24.48
CA ALA A 218 22.67 -8.72 -24.73
C ALA A 218 21.17 -8.45 -24.92
N GLU A 219 20.63 -7.56 -24.12
CA GLU A 219 19.21 -7.19 -24.17
C GLU A 219 18.80 -6.41 -25.43
N LYS A 220 19.77 -5.91 -26.20
CA LYS A 220 19.50 -5.19 -27.46
C LYS A 220 19.33 -6.10 -28.67
N GLY A 221 19.59 -7.40 -28.54
CA GLY A 221 19.25 -8.40 -29.53
C GLY A 221 20.04 -8.32 -30.85
N VAL A 222 21.21 -7.66 -30.85
CA VAL A 222 22.03 -7.52 -32.09
C VAL A 222 22.50 -8.87 -32.62
N GLY A 223 22.71 -9.87 -31.74
CA GLY A 223 23.05 -11.21 -32.16
C GLY A 223 21.98 -11.89 -33.04
N ASP A 224 20.69 -11.63 -32.74
CA ASP A 224 19.59 -12.14 -33.58
C ASP A 224 19.53 -11.41 -34.92
N LEU A 225 19.88 -10.11 -34.95
CA LEU A 225 19.99 -9.35 -36.19
C LEU A 225 21.10 -9.92 -37.09
N LEU A 226 22.26 -10.29 -36.51
CA LEU A 226 23.35 -10.93 -37.27
C LEU A 226 22.89 -12.29 -37.85
N ARG A 227 22.20 -13.12 -37.07
CA ARG A 227 21.65 -14.40 -37.55
C ARG A 227 20.59 -14.21 -38.65
N ALA A 228 19.77 -13.17 -38.56
CA ALA A 228 18.82 -12.83 -39.61
C ALA A 228 19.50 -12.37 -40.88
N MET A 229 20.61 -11.58 -40.79
CA MET A 229 21.38 -11.14 -41.91
C MET A 229 22.05 -12.29 -42.72
N ALA A 230 22.34 -13.41 -42.05
CA ALA A 230 22.82 -14.62 -42.75
C ALA A 230 21.81 -15.17 -43.78
N GLN A 231 20.50 -14.87 -43.58
CA GLN A 231 19.44 -15.25 -44.49
C GLN A 231 19.12 -14.22 -45.57
N VAL A 232 19.72 -13.00 -45.46
CA VAL A 232 19.52 -11.87 -46.38
C VAL A 232 20.87 -11.32 -46.87
N PRO A 233 21.68 -12.07 -47.60
CA PRO A 233 23.07 -11.71 -47.91
C PRO A 233 23.23 -10.53 -48.88
N HIS A 234 22.17 -10.17 -49.61
CA HIS A 234 22.18 -9.04 -50.58
C HIS A 234 21.98 -7.67 -49.94
N MET A 235 21.60 -7.63 -48.66
CA MET A 235 21.46 -6.38 -47.92
C MET A 235 22.72 -6.09 -47.09
N ARG A 236 23.13 -4.85 -47.03
CA ARG A 236 24.23 -4.37 -46.16
C ARG A 236 23.66 -3.95 -44.81
N LEU A 237 24.27 -4.43 -43.71
CA LEU A 237 23.97 -3.98 -42.33
C LEU A 237 25.09 -3.03 -41.84
N VAL A 238 24.70 -1.86 -41.36
CA VAL A 238 25.60 -0.97 -40.61
C VAL A 238 25.20 -1.05 -39.13
N VAL A 239 26.16 -1.33 -38.24
CA VAL A 239 25.99 -1.39 -36.79
C VAL A 239 26.75 -0.22 -36.18
N ALA A 240 26.03 0.84 -35.84
CA ALA A 240 26.57 2.05 -35.21
C ALA A 240 26.37 1.99 -33.69
N GLY A 241 27.42 1.69 -32.95
CA GLY A 241 27.38 1.61 -31.51
C GLY A 241 28.57 0.90 -30.89
N ASP A 242 28.66 0.97 -29.58
CA ASP A 242 29.67 0.28 -28.79
C ASP A 242 29.05 -0.31 -27.52
N GLY A 243 29.75 -1.30 -26.93
CA GLY A 243 29.25 -1.93 -25.70
C GLY A 243 29.93 -3.27 -25.36
N PRO A 244 29.57 -3.88 -24.26
CA PRO A 244 30.25 -5.08 -23.76
C PRO A 244 30.21 -6.29 -24.71
N GLN A 245 29.23 -6.38 -25.59
CA GLN A 245 29.13 -7.47 -26.57
C GLN A 245 29.85 -7.28 -27.87
N ARG A 246 30.59 -6.17 -28.06
CA ARG A 246 31.27 -5.92 -29.35
C ARG A 246 32.14 -7.06 -29.82
N GLY A 247 32.97 -7.65 -28.93
CA GLY A 247 33.83 -8.79 -29.28
C GLY A 247 33.04 -10.04 -29.66
N GLU A 248 32.05 -10.38 -28.86
CA GLU A 248 31.15 -11.54 -29.10
C GLU A 248 30.40 -11.41 -30.44
N LEU A 249 29.97 -10.20 -30.77
CA LEU A 249 29.29 -9.92 -32.05
C LEU A 249 30.23 -9.98 -33.25
N GLN A 250 31.51 -9.61 -33.10
CA GLN A 250 32.55 -9.80 -34.12
C GLN A 250 32.82 -11.26 -34.35
N GLU A 251 32.98 -12.05 -33.31
CA GLU A 251 33.15 -13.52 -33.40
C GLU A 251 31.94 -14.19 -34.04
N LEU A 252 30.72 -13.78 -33.67
CA LEU A 252 29.49 -14.32 -34.27
C LEU A 252 29.39 -13.97 -35.76
N ALA A 253 29.73 -12.74 -36.17
CA ALA A 253 29.74 -12.33 -37.56
C ALA A 253 30.73 -13.17 -38.40
N ALA A 254 31.93 -13.45 -37.86
CA ALA A 254 32.94 -14.30 -38.49
C ALA A 254 32.44 -15.77 -38.56
N ALA A 255 31.88 -16.32 -37.50
CA ALA A 255 31.32 -17.68 -37.45
C ALA A 255 30.18 -17.90 -38.46
N LEU A 256 29.37 -16.86 -38.70
CA LEU A 256 28.31 -16.88 -39.71
C LEU A 256 28.79 -16.50 -41.10
N ASN A 257 30.10 -16.26 -41.32
CA ASN A 257 30.71 -15.87 -42.56
C ASN A 257 30.03 -14.63 -43.22
N LEU A 258 29.66 -13.65 -42.44
CA LEU A 258 28.95 -12.46 -42.93
C LEU A 258 29.90 -11.45 -43.54
N GLN A 259 29.81 -11.23 -44.88
CA GLN A 259 30.60 -10.24 -45.63
C GLN A 259 29.87 -8.89 -45.81
N ASN A 260 28.59 -8.84 -45.45
CA ASN A 260 27.67 -7.72 -45.68
C ASN A 260 27.46 -6.87 -44.44
N ILE A 261 28.39 -6.90 -43.45
CA ILE A 261 28.26 -6.18 -42.19
C ILE A 261 29.40 -5.16 -41.99
N GLU A 262 29.04 -3.98 -41.52
CA GLU A 262 29.95 -2.95 -41.07
C GLU A 262 29.72 -2.63 -39.59
N LEU A 263 30.77 -2.76 -38.77
CA LEU A 263 30.76 -2.37 -37.34
C LEU A 263 31.39 -0.99 -37.17
N ALA A 264 30.60 0.08 -37.33
CA ALA A 264 31.05 1.47 -37.33
C ALA A 264 31.59 1.98 -35.96
N GLY A 265 31.33 1.25 -34.89
CA GLY A 265 31.74 1.68 -33.55
C GLY A 265 30.83 2.81 -32.96
N HIS A 266 31.41 3.54 -32.01
CA HIS A 266 30.71 4.69 -31.43
C HIS A 266 30.66 5.87 -32.39
N VAL A 267 29.48 6.41 -32.66
CA VAL A 267 29.26 7.53 -33.60
C VAL A 267 28.63 8.72 -32.83
N GLY A 268 29.06 9.93 -33.26
CA GLY A 268 28.50 11.18 -32.72
C GLY A 268 27.09 11.47 -33.26
N PRO A 269 26.36 12.45 -32.68
CA PRO A 269 24.99 12.75 -33.09
C PRO A 269 24.83 13.10 -34.58
N ALA A 270 25.69 13.92 -35.12
CA ALA A 270 25.64 14.33 -36.55
C ALA A 270 25.92 13.15 -37.49
N GLU A 271 26.91 12.30 -37.16
CA GLU A 271 27.23 11.10 -37.91
C GLU A 271 26.12 10.05 -37.85
N ARG A 272 25.54 9.85 -36.68
CA ARG A 272 24.36 8.99 -36.50
C ARG A 272 23.19 9.45 -37.38
N ASP A 273 22.89 10.75 -37.38
CA ASP A 273 21.82 11.31 -38.20
C ASP A 273 22.08 11.11 -39.68
N SER A 274 23.38 11.21 -40.13
CA SER A 274 23.79 10.88 -41.46
C SER A 274 23.63 9.41 -41.83
N PHE A 275 23.96 8.48 -40.92
CA PHE A 275 23.73 7.05 -41.13
C PHE A 275 22.23 6.74 -41.26
N ILE A 276 21.39 7.33 -40.39
CA ILE A 276 19.93 7.14 -40.47
C ILE A 276 19.42 7.66 -41.82
N ALA A 277 19.81 8.88 -42.22
CA ALA A 277 19.33 9.52 -43.45
C ALA A 277 19.70 8.74 -44.72
N ARG A 278 20.86 8.05 -44.76
CA ARG A 278 21.28 7.23 -45.90
C ARG A 278 20.69 5.82 -45.90
N SER A 279 20.40 5.24 -44.76
CA SER A 279 19.86 3.88 -44.67
C SER A 279 18.43 3.78 -45.25
N ARG A 280 18.05 2.63 -45.77
CA ARG A 280 16.69 2.36 -46.26
C ARG A 280 15.69 2.24 -45.11
N PHE A 281 16.09 1.58 -44.04
CA PHE A 281 15.31 1.43 -42.81
C PHE A 281 16.23 1.16 -41.63
N THR A 282 15.69 1.27 -40.43
CA THR A 282 16.41 0.94 -39.19
C THR A 282 15.80 -0.27 -38.52
N VAL A 283 16.57 -0.94 -37.65
CA VAL A 283 16.14 -2.15 -36.93
C VAL A 283 16.35 -1.99 -35.44
N LEU A 284 15.32 -2.30 -34.63
CA LEU A 284 15.36 -2.31 -33.16
C LEU A 284 15.01 -3.71 -32.63
N PRO A 285 15.98 -4.65 -32.57
CA PRO A 285 15.75 -6.05 -32.24
C PRO A 285 15.74 -6.35 -30.72
N SER A 286 15.49 -5.37 -29.88
CA SER A 286 15.65 -5.43 -28.42
C SER A 286 14.74 -6.49 -27.76
N HIS A 287 15.31 -7.28 -26.83
CA HIS A 287 14.60 -8.24 -25.98
C HIS A 287 14.11 -7.63 -24.68
N ALA A 288 14.50 -6.38 -24.37
CA ALA A 288 14.11 -5.67 -23.18
C ALA A 288 12.90 -4.77 -23.42
N TYR A 289 12.19 -4.48 -22.34
CA TYR A 289 11.21 -3.38 -22.35
C TYR A 289 11.92 -2.04 -22.58
N GLU A 290 11.51 -1.33 -23.61
CA GLU A 290 11.88 0.08 -23.80
C GLU A 290 10.85 0.97 -23.10
N THR A 291 11.29 2.10 -22.57
CA THR A 291 10.37 3.06 -21.96
C THR A 291 9.53 3.80 -22.99
N LEU A 292 10.10 4.09 -24.18
CA LEU A 292 9.38 4.59 -25.34
C LEU A 292 9.98 4.07 -26.67
N GLY A 293 11.32 4.01 -26.78
CA GLY A 293 12.02 3.71 -28.02
C GLY A 293 12.43 4.99 -28.76
N LYS A 294 13.31 5.79 -28.15
CA LYS A 294 13.79 7.05 -28.74
C LYS A 294 14.40 6.89 -30.12
N THR A 295 15.10 5.76 -30.38
CA THR A 295 15.65 5.39 -31.69
C THR A 295 14.57 5.30 -32.76
N ILE A 296 13.33 4.93 -32.44
CA ILE A 296 12.21 4.93 -33.40
C ILE A 296 11.88 6.35 -33.81
N LEU A 297 11.77 7.29 -32.87
CA LEU A 297 11.50 8.70 -33.17
C LEU A 297 12.66 9.34 -33.96
N GLU A 298 13.91 9.00 -33.66
CA GLU A 298 15.09 9.46 -34.39
C GLU A 298 15.08 8.97 -35.83
N SER A 299 14.65 7.72 -36.07
CA SER A 299 14.51 7.15 -37.44
C SER A 299 13.39 7.83 -38.22
N TYR A 300 12.22 7.98 -37.59
CA TYR A 300 11.06 8.64 -38.21
C TYR A 300 11.31 10.10 -38.51
N ALA A 301 12.08 10.81 -37.66
CA ALA A 301 12.46 12.22 -37.92
C ALA A 301 13.28 12.40 -39.18
N GLN A 302 13.94 11.34 -39.65
CA GLN A 302 14.70 11.29 -40.91
C GLN A 302 13.92 10.61 -42.07
N GLY A 303 12.63 10.31 -41.86
CA GLY A 303 11.81 9.65 -42.85
C GLY A 303 12.15 8.17 -43.09
N ARG A 304 12.72 7.48 -42.11
CA ARG A 304 13.11 6.05 -42.23
C ARG A 304 12.18 5.16 -41.40
N PRO A 305 11.59 4.12 -42.00
CA PRO A 305 10.75 3.19 -41.28
C PRO A 305 11.57 2.31 -40.36
N VAL A 306 10.92 1.71 -39.37
CA VAL A 306 11.60 0.87 -38.38
C VAL A 306 11.05 -0.55 -38.41
N ILE A 307 11.94 -1.55 -38.39
CA ILE A 307 11.58 -2.93 -38.03
C ILE A 307 11.88 -3.07 -36.53
N ALA A 308 10.86 -3.39 -35.73
CA ALA A 308 11.04 -3.54 -34.28
C ALA A 308 10.46 -4.86 -33.77
N SER A 309 11.07 -5.38 -32.69
CA SER A 309 10.48 -6.53 -31.97
C SER A 309 9.18 -6.09 -31.30
N ASP A 310 8.16 -6.94 -31.38
CA ASP A 310 6.79 -6.70 -30.93
C ASP A 310 6.69 -6.85 -29.41
N MET A 311 7.15 -5.83 -28.68
CA MET A 311 7.19 -5.84 -27.22
C MET A 311 7.04 -4.42 -26.61
N GLY A 312 6.21 -4.32 -25.58
CA GLY A 312 6.14 -3.13 -24.73
C GLY A 312 5.72 -1.85 -25.48
N SER A 313 6.40 -0.75 -25.21
CA SER A 313 6.09 0.58 -25.77
C SER A 313 6.29 0.71 -27.27
N ARG A 314 7.02 -0.19 -27.91
CA ARG A 314 7.26 -0.15 -29.37
C ARG A 314 5.98 -0.22 -30.18
N ARG A 315 4.95 -0.95 -29.69
CA ARG A 315 3.61 -0.99 -30.28
C ARG A 315 2.88 0.37 -30.29
N GLU A 316 3.32 1.30 -29.45
CA GLU A 316 2.72 2.64 -29.41
C GLU A 316 3.27 3.58 -30.50
N LEU A 317 4.46 3.28 -31.02
CA LEU A 317 5.13 4.09 -32.04
C LEU A 317 5.16 3.42 -33.41
N VAL A 318 5.34 2.08 -33.46
CA VAL A 318 5.39 1.35 -34.71
C VAL A 318 4.01 0.76 -35.02
N HIS A 319 3.32 1.36 -35.98
CA HIS A 319 2.08 0.86 -36.51
C HIS A 319 2.41 -0.13 -37.63
N ASP A 320 2.19 -1.43 -37.37
CA ASP A 320 2.62 -2.52 -38.29
C ASP A 320 1.95 -2.37 -39.67
N GLY A 321 2.77 -2.34 -40.72
CA GLY A 321 2.35 -2.12 -42.09
C GLY A 321 2.15 -0.67 -42.49
N GLU A 322 2.18 0.30 -41.56
CA GLU A 322 1.92 1.72 -41.81
C GLU A 322 3.17 2.59 -41.61
N THR A 323 3.79 2.55 -40.44
CA THR A 323 5.00 3.34 -40.14
C THR A 323 6.28 2.51 -40.05
N GLY A 324 6.11 1.16 -39.99
CA GLY A 324 7.18 0.19 -39.89
C GLY A 324 6.63 -1.23 -39.82
N LEU A 325 7.47 -2.19 -39.44
CA LEU A 325 7.08 -3.59 -39.30
C LEU A 325 7.41 -4.12 -37.92
N LEU A 326 6.49 -4.88 -37.34
CA LEU A 326 6.70 -5.59 -36.09
C LEU A 326 6.97 -7.08 -36.34
N TYR A 327 7.79 -7.71 -35.49
CA TYR A 327 8.03 -9.14 -35.50
C TYR A 327 8.10 -9.70 -34.08
N PRO A 328 7.75 -10.97 -33.84
CA PRO A 328 7.81 -11.60 -32.52
C PRO A 328 9.22 -11.58 -31.95
N THR A 329 9.39 -11.07 -30.72
CA THR A 329 10.71 -10.91 -30.07
C THR A 329 11.48 -12.23 -30.05
N GLY A 330 12.76 -12.20 -30.43
CA GLY A 330 13.65 -13.38 -30.50
C GLY A 330 13.42 -14.29 -31.70
N ASN A 331 12.45 -14.00 -32.56
CA ASN A 331 12.19 -14.82 -33.75
C ASN A 331 13.05 -14.34 -34.95
N VAL A 332 14.20 -14.96 -35.12
CA VAL A 332 15.19 -14.66 -36.16
C VAL A 332 14.62 -14.80 -37.57
N GLU A 333 13.82 -15.84 -37.82
CA GLU A 333 13.23 -16.06 -39.14
C GLU A 333 12.23 -14.97 -39.53
N GLN A 334 11.37 -14.58 -38.59
CA GLN A 334 10.41 -13.50 -38.84
C GLN A 334 11.14 -12.16 -39.02
N LEU A 335 12.23 -11.90 -38.27
CA LEU A 335 13.07 -10.74 -38.46
C LEU A 335 13.65 -10.72 -39.88
N ALA A 336 14.24 -11.84 -40.36
CA ALA A 336 14.77 -11.98 -41.71
C ALA A 336 13.70 -11.74 -42.79
N ARG A 337 12.47 -12.28 -42.61
CA ARG A 337 11.33 -12.07 -43.53
C ARG A 337 10.90 -10.58 -43.57
N ARG A 338 10.89 -9.89 -42.44
CA ARG A 338 10.58 -8.44 -42.38
C ARG A 338 11.66 -7.60 -43.06
N ILE A 339 12.95 -7.95 -42.87
CA ILE A 339 14.08 -7.34 -43.57
C ILE A 339 13.91 -7.53 -45.07
N GLU A 340 13.67 -8.76 -45.53
CA GLU A 340 13.47 -9.09 -46.95
C GLU A 340 12.30 -8.32 -47.57
N THR A 341 11.19 -8.18 -46.81
CA THR A 341 9.99 -7.42 -47.27
C THR A 341 10.33 -5.96 -47.62
N LEU A 342 11.12 -5.25 -46.77
CA LEU A 342 11.51 -3.87 -47.02
C LEU A 342 12.72 -3.76 -47.99
N ALA A 343 13.55 -4.79 -48.06
CA ALA A 343 14.63 -4.87 -49.02
C ALA A 343 14.09 -4.98 -50.46
N ALA A 344 13.12 -5.89 -50.67
CA ALA A 344 12.52 -6.12 -51.97
C ALA A 344 11.55 -5.01 -52.45
N LYS A 345 11.05 -4.17 -51.54
CA LYS A 345 10.04 -3.12 -51.84
C LYS A 345 10.49 -1.75 -51.33
N PRO A 346 11.42 -1.06 -52.02
CA PRO A 346 11.91 0.28 -51.61
C PRO A 346 10.82 1.32 -51.48
N GLU A 347 9.84 1.30 -52.36
CA GLU A 347 8.68 2.22 -52.37
C GLU A 347 7.81 2.06 -51.10
N LEU A 348 7.70 0.81 -50.58
CA LEU A 348 7.01 0.53 -49.33
C LEU A 348 7.77 1.11 -48.15
N ALA A 349 9.11 0.96 -48.14
CA ALA A 349 9.95 1.54 -47.12
C ALA A 349 9.83 3.05 -47.10
N GLU A 350 9.87 3.71 -48.27
CA GLU A 350 9.69 5.16 -48.41
C GLU A 350 8.32 5.61 -47.91
N LYS A 351 7.24 4.92 -48.31
CA LYS A 351 5.86 5.22 -47.88
C LYS A 351 5.74 5.15 -46.34
N MET A 352 6.25 4.07 -45.72
CA MET A 352 6.25 3.90 -44.28
C MET A 352 7.10 4.95 -43.55
N GLY A 353 8.26 5.28 -44.12
CA GLY A 353 9.13 6.32 -43.58
C GLY A 353 8.51 7.69 -43.59
N ARG A 354 7.79 8.06 -44.66
CA ARG A 354 7.00 9.29 -44.74
C ARG A 354 5.87 9.31 -43.70
N ALA A 355 5.15 8.20 -43.50
CA ALA A 355 4.12 8.08 -42.47
C ALA A 355 4.72 8.27 -41.09
N GLY A 356 5.88 7.65 -40.78
CA GLY A 356 6.60 7.86 -39.54
C GLY A 356 7.05 9.32 -39.33
N TRP A 357 7.50 9.97 -40.37
CA TRP A 357 7.90 11.39 -40.33
C TRP A 357 6.70 12.30 -39.98
N HIS A 358 5.54 12.06 -40.59
CA HIS A 358 4.28 12.77 -40.25
C HIS A 358 3.91 12.56 -38.81
N LEU A 359 3.98 11.32 -38.28
CA LEU A 359 3.70 10.99 -36.89
C LEU A 359 4.54 11.84 -35.93
N VAL A 360 5.87 11.95 -36.20
CA VAL A 360 6.77 12.77 -35.36
C VAL A 360 6.43 14.24 -35.45
N ARG A 361 6.20 14.74 -36.67
CA ARG A 361 5.90 16.16 -36.94
C ARG A 361 4.56 16.62 -36.29
N GLU A 362 3.60 15.75 -36.20
CA GLU A 362 2.27 16.09 -35.67
C GLU A 362 2.18 15.91 -34.15
N HIS A 363 2.84 14.86 -33.60
CA HIS A 363 2.59 14.45 -32.22
C HIS A 363 3.82 14.48 -31.30
N HIS A 364 5.03 14.54 -31.86
CA HIS A 364 6.28 14.44 -31.11
C HIS A 364 7.23 15.64 -31.32
N THR A 365 6.70 16.83 -31.54
CA THR A 365 7.51 18.04 -31.66
C THR A 365 7.91 18.62 -30.32
N PRO A 366 9.04 19.39 -30.24
CA PRO A 366 9.40 20.12 -29.03
C PRO A 366 8.29 21.05 -28.52
N GLU A 367 7.58 21.71 -29.44
CA GLU A 367 6.52 22.68 -29.14
C GLU A 367 5.30 21.98 -28.49
N ALA A 368 4.80 20.91 -29.11
CA ALA A 368 3.67 20.14 -28.56
C ALA A 368 4.02 19.51 -27.20
N HIS A 369 5.26 19.05 -27.04
CA HIS A 369 5.74 18.52 -25.76
C HIS A 369 5.83 19.63 -24.70
N TYR A 370 6.32 20.83 -25.07
CA TYR A 370 6.41 21.97 -24.16
C TYR A 370 5.03 22.40 -23.66
N GLU A 371 4.06 22.57 -24.56
CA GLU A 371 2.70 22.98 -24.18
C GLU A 371 2.06 22.01 -23.17
N LYS A 372 2.09 20.72 -23.46
CA LYS A 372 1.57 19.69 -22.54
C LYS A 372 2.32 19.67 -21.20
N LEU A 373 3.65 19.81 -21.23
CA LEU A 373 4.46 19.84 -20.00
C LEU A 373 4.17 21.08 -19.17
N LEU A 374 3.96 22.23 -19.80
CA LEU A 374 3.61 23.49 -19.14
C LEU A 374 2.23 23.40 -18.46
N ASP A 375 1.25 22.77 -19.12
CA ASP A 375 -0.08 22.54 -18.53
C ASP A 375 0.01 21.64 -17.28
N ILE A 376 0.81 20.58 -17.35
CA ILE A 376 1.09 19.72 -16.20
C ILE A 376 1.73 20.52 -15.06
N TYR A 377 2.72 21.39 -15.35
CA TYR A 377 3.35 22.24 -14.34
C TYR A 377 2.34 23.19 -13.69
N LYS A 378 1.54 23.90 -14.50
CA LYS A 378 0.51 24.83 -14.01
C LYS A 378 -0.49 24.12 -13.11
N ALA A 379 -0.96 22.94 -13.49
CA ALA A 379 -1.88 22.13 -12.71
C ALA A 379 -1.29 21.72 -11.36
N LEU A 380 -0.02 21.26 -11.33
CA LEU A 380 0.66 20.87 -10.10
C LEU A 380 0.92 22.06 -9.17
N ILE A 381 1.37 23.19 -9.70
CA ILE A 381 1.60 24.42 -8.93
C ILE A 381 0.27 24.92 -8.34
N ALA A 382 -0.80 24.95 -9.12
CA ALA A 382 -2.13 25.36 -8.66
C ALA A 382 -2.66 24.45 -7.55
N ARG A 383 -2.47 23.12 -7.68
CA ARG A 383 -2.85 22.14 -6.65
C ARG A 383 -2.04 22.36 -5.37
N SER A 384 -0.73 22.57 -5.47
CA SER A 384 0.14 22.86 -4.33
C SER A 384 -0.23 24.19 -3.64
N ARG A 385 -0.54 25.24 -4.40
CA ARG A 385 -0.97 26.55 -3.86
C ARG A 385 -2.33 26.46 -3.16
N ARG A 386 -3.27 25.65 -3.65
CA ARG A 386 -4.56 25.41 -2.97
C ARG A 386 -4.39 24.69 -1.63
N SER A 387 -3.46 23.74 -1.54
CA SER A 387 -3.13 23.06 -0.28
C SER A 387 -2.36 23.96 0.70
N ARG A 388 -1.77 25.07 0.22
CA ARG A 388 -1.02 26.07 1.02
C ARG A 388 -1.87 27.25 1.50
N ARG A 389 -3.13 27.41 1.05
CA ARG A 389 -3.98 28.47 1.61
C ARG A 389 -4.06 28.24 3.12
N PRO A 390 -3.63 29.20 3.95
CA PRO A 390 -3.98 29.17 5.35
C PRO A 390 -5.51 29.08 5.41
N PRO A 391 -6.08 28.46 6.43
CA PRO A 391 -7.53 28.44 6.59
C PRO A 391 -7.98 29.89 6.45
N GLN A 392 -8.85 30.16 5.45
CA GLN A 392 -9.37 31.51 5.21
C GLN A 392 -9.97 31.98 6.53
N THR A 393 -9.62 33.21 6.95
CA THR A 393 -10.26 33.80 8.13
C THR A 393 -11.77 33.80 7.91
N PRO A 394 -12.56 33.66 8.98
CA PRO A 394 -14.02 33.67 8.86
C PRO A 394 -14.56 34.85 8.03
N GLU A 395 -13.83 35.99 8.04
CA GLU A 395 -14.17 37.20 7.30
C GLU A 395 -13.96 37.08 5.79
N ALA A 396 -12.91 36.38 5.33
CA ALA A 396 -12.65 36.14 3.90
C ALA A 396 -13.64 35.12 3.33
N ILE A 397 -14.08 34.14 4.13
CA ILE A 397 -15.14 33.18 3.76
C ILE A 397 -16.50 33.90 3.68
N LEU A 398 -16.76 34.89 4.54
CA LEU A 398 -17.98 35.68 4.53
C LEU A 398 -18.06 36.62 3.32
N GLN A 399 -16.95 37.21 2.88
CA GLN A 399 -16.92 38.06 1.68
C GLN A 399 -17.13 37.29 0.38
N ASP A 400 -16.57 36.08 0.25
CA ASP A 400 -16.76 35.21 -0.94
C ASP A 400 -18.15 34.55 -0.95
N ARG A 401 -18.74 34.29 0.22
CA ARG A 401 -20.11 33.72 0.34
C ARG A 401 -21.21 34.80 0.31
N ALA A 402 -20.92 36.01 0.73
CA ALA A 402 -21.87 37.13 0.62
C ALA A 402 -22.17 37.49 -0.86
N ALA A 403 -21.23 37.25 -1.76
CA ALA A 403 -21.44 37.35 -3.19
C ALA A 403 -22.29 36.19 -3.79
N SER A 404 -22.40 35.05 -3.10
CA SER A 404 -23.11 33.86 -3.61
C SER A 404 -24.39 33.50 -2.86
N CYS A 405 -24.72 34.13 -1.73
CA CYS A 405 -25.85 33.76 -0.88
C CYS A 405 -26.74 34.94 -0.47
N LEU A 406 -27.31 35.64 -1.46
CA LEU A 406 -28.53 36.40 -1.23
C LEU A 406 -29.82 35.56 -1.39
N GLN A 407 -29.70 34.24 -1.37
CA GLN A 407 -30.86 33.33 -1.35
C GLN A 407 -30.62 32.17 -0.38
N ALA A 408 -31.44 32.13 0.68
CA ALA A 408 -31.71 31.05 1.64
C ALA A 408 -30.96 31.01 2.97
N LEU A 409 -31.65 31.44 4.02
CA LEU A 409 -31.43 31.08 5.44
C LEU A 409 -32.26 29.84 5.81
N PRO A 410 -31.87 29.01 6.81
CA PRO A 410 -31.89 29.38 8.22
C PRO A 410 -30.67 28.86 9.06
N HIS A 411 -30.53 29.47 10.21
CA HIS A 411 -29.47 29.41 11.19
C HIS A 411 -29.20 28.02 11.79
N THR A 412 -27.91 27.63 11.79
CA THR A 412 -27.34 26.74 12.83
C THR A 412 -25.88 27.17 13.10
N ILE A 413 -25.55 27.30 14.37
CA ILE A 413 -24.28 27.78 14.91
C ILE A 413 -23.16 26.80 14.51
N ALA A 414 -22.11 27.27 13.79
CA ALA A 414 -20.97 26.46 13.38
C ALA A 414 -20.06 26.13 14.57
N PRO A 415 -19.59 24.87 14.71
CA PRO A 415 -18.66 24.49 15.77
C PRO A 415 -17.24 25.04 15.51
N VAL A 416 -16.58 25.44 16.61
CA VAL A 416 -15.16 25.87 16.64
C VAL A 416 -14.27 24.80 15.98
N PRO A 417 -13.31 25.17 15.06
CA PRO A 417 -12.42 24.21 14.43
C PRO A 417 -11.59 23.47 15.48
N GLN A 418 -11.69 22.15 15.52
CA GLN A 418 -10.88 21.31 16.40
C GLN A 418 -9.47 21.09 15.83
N PRO A 419 -8.43 21.01 16.69
CA PRO A 419 -7.08 20.75 16.25
C PRO A 419 -6.98 19.34 15.66
N LYS A 420 -6.41 19.25 14.47
CA LYS A 420 -6.23 18.00 13.71
C LYS A 420 -5.00 17.26 14.21
N LEU A 421 -5.16 15.99 14.60
CA LEU A 421 -4.08 15.11 15.04
C LEU A 421 -3.63 14.16 13.95
N LYS A 422 -2.33 13.84 13.94
CA LYS A 422 -1.74 12.73 13.17
C LYS A 422 -1.56 11.53 14.09
N ILE A 423 -2.31 10.47 13.83
CA ILE A 423 -2.42 9.31 14.72
C ILE A 423 -1.88 8.06 14.01
N ALA A 424 -1.06 7.27 14.70
CA ALA A 424 -0.55 6.00 14.23
C ALA A 424 -1.11 4.85 15.07
N PHE A 425 -1.74 3.83 14.45
CA PHE A 425 -2.17 2.59 15.09
C PHE A 425 -1.15 1.47 14.85
N ILE A 426 -0.58 0.90 15.93
CA ILE A 426 0.46 -0.13 15.91
C ILE A 426 0.08 -1.31 16.80
N GLY A 427 0.34 -2.55 16.34
CA GLY A 427 0.17 -3.78 17.13
C GLY A 427 -0.76 -4.81 16.53
N GLY A 428 -1.73 -4.40 15.71
CA GLY A 428 -2.61 -5.30 14.96
C GLY A 428 -1.95 -5.93 13.73
N ARG A 429 -2.70 -6.78 13.01
CA ARG A 429 -2.27 -7.38 11.75
C ARG A 429 -2.57 -6.48 10.55
N GLY A 430 -3.66 -5.70 10.62
CA GLY A 430 -4.15 -4.82 9.57
C GLY A 430 -5.62 -4.50 9.74
N VAL A 431 -6.28 -4.05 8.67
CA VAL A 431 -7.70 -3.65 8.69
C VAL A 431 -8.59 -4.42 7.72
N VAL A 432 -8.13 -4.78 6.54
CA VAL A 432 -9.00 -5.27 5.44
C VAL A 432 -9.56 -6.69 5.65
N SER A 433 -8.91 -7.50 6.44
CA SER A 433 -9.31 -8.89 6.66
C SER A 433 -9.77 -9.06 8.11
N LYS A 434 -11.06 -9.17 8.34
CA LYS A 434 -11.70 -9.26 9.66
C LYS A 434 -11.49 -10.64 10.30
N TYR A 435 -10.24 -10.95 10.63
CA TYR A 435 -9.86 -12.23 11.25
C TYR A 435 -9.87 -12.19 12.78
N SER A 436 -9.83 -11.01 13.39
CA SER A 436 -9.90 -10.82 14.83
C SER A 436 -10.54 -9.49 15.19
N GLY A 437 -10.95 -9.34 16.48
CA GLY A 437 -11.58 -8.12 16.95
C GLY A 437 -10.73 -6.86 16.83
N ILE A 438 -9.40 -6.96 16.77
CA ILE A 438 -8.50 -5.80 16.62
C ILE A 438 -8.63 -5.19 15.22
N GLU A 439 -8.80 -5.97 14.18
CA GLU A 439 -9.00 -5.46 12.83
C GLU A 439 -10.31 -4.66 12.72
N THR A 440 -11.39 -5.17 13.30
CA THR A 440 -12.69 -4.45 13.37
C THR A 440 -12.57 -3.16 14.19
N TYR A 441 -11.88 -3.21 15.33
CA TYR A 441 -11.61 -2.03 16.15
C TYR A 441 -10.84 -0.95 15.35
N TYR A 442 -9.79 -1.33 14.61
CA TYR A 442 -9.02 -0.38 13.78
C TYR A 442 -9.87 0.25 12.68
N GLU A 443 -10.72 -0.54 12.03
CA GLU A 443 -11.58 -0.08 10.96
C GLU A 443 -12.61 0.92 11.49
N GLU A 444 -13.33 0.58 12.57
CA GLU A 444 -14.41 1.40 13.08
C GLU A 444 -13.89 2.67 13.80
N VAL A 445 -12.96 2.52 14.74
CA VAL A 445 -12.37 3.68 15.44
C VAL A 445 -11.61 4.59 14.48
N GLY A 446 -10.82 4.01 13.58
CA GLY A 446 -10.04 4.80 12.62
C GLY A 446 -10.94 5.57 11.65
N ARG A 447 -12.03 4.95 11.15
CA ARG A 447 -13.05 5.61 10.32
C ARG A 447 -13.71 6.79 11.04
N GLN A 448 -14.11 6.60 12.31
CA GLN A 448 -14.71 7.66 13.11
C GLN A 448 -13.72 8.83 13.35
N LEU A 449 -12.46 8.54 13.70
CA LEU A 449 -11.44 9.58 13.90
C LEU A 449 -11.13 10.34 12.61
N VAL A 450 -11.17 9.68 11.45
CA VAL A 450 -11.05 10.35 10.14
C VAL A 450 -12.25 11.27 9.89
N GLN A 451 -13.48 10.83 10.21
CA GLN A 451 -14.68 11.66 10.12
C GLN A 451 -14.64 12.87 11.07
N MET A 452 -13.98 12.75 12.22
CA MET A 452 -13.71 13.86 13.15
C MET A 452 -12.61 14.82 12.65
N GLY A 453 -11.95 14.52 11.50
CA GLY A 453 -10.97 15.38 10.85
C GLY A 453 -9.51 15.01 11.12
N HIS A 454 -9.21 13.93 11.83
CA HIS A 454 -7.84 13.47 12.11
C HIS A 454 -7.21 12.72 10.94
N GLU A 455 -5.87 12.71 10.89
CA GLU A 455 -5.09 11.88 9.95
C GLU A 455 -4.73 10.55 10.63
N VAL A 456 -5.41 9.47 10.27
CA VAL A 456 -5.15 8.14 10.85
C VAL A 456 -4.30 7.29 9.92
N THR A 457 -3.22 6.72 10.47
CA THR A 457 -2.35 5.76 9.77
C THR A 457 -2.39 4.42 10.50
N VAL A 458 -2.67 3.34 9.78
CA VAL A 458 -2.67 1.99 10.34
C VAL A 458 -1.48 1.20 9.80
N TYR A 459 -0.68 0.62 10.72
CA TYR A 459 0.44 -0.24 10.37
C TYR A 459 -0.02 -1.68 10.16
N CYS A 460 0.15 -2.18 8.93
CA CYS A 460 -0.36 -3.46 8.48
C CYS A 460 0.75 -4.43 8.09
N ARG A 461 0.53 -5.73 8.27
CA ARG A 461 1.45 -6.77 7.81
C ARG A 461 1.25 -7.05 6.33
N THR A 462 2.34 -7.14 5.57
CA THR A 462 2.31 -7.26 4.10
C THR A 462 1.61 -8.53 3.60
N TYR A 463 1.65 -9.61 4.36
CA TYR A 463 1.02 -10.88 3.97
C TYR A 463 -0.47 -10.92 4.31
N PHE A 464 -0.94 -10.05 5.23
CA PHE A 464 -2.29 -10.05 5.76
C PHE A 464 -3.20 -9.04 5.06
N THR A 465 -2.69 -7.84 4.83
CA THR A 465 -3.45 -6.75 4.20
C THR A 465 -3.13 -6.66 2.71
N PRO A 466 -4.13 -6.63 1.82
CA PRO A 466 -3.94 -6.40 0.39
C PRO A 466 -3.13 -5.12 0.08
N PRO A 467 -2.60 -4.95 -1.13
CA PRO A 467 -1.79 -3.78 -1.50
C PRO A 467 -2.63 -2.51 -1.71
N LEU A 468 -3.40 -2.14 -0.69
CA LEU A 468 -4.14 -0.88 -0.63
C LEU A 468 -3.30 0.19 0.08
N ALA A 469 -3.36 1.41 -0.43
CA ALA A 469 -2.71 2.56 0.19
C ALA A 469 -3.59 3.20 1.27
N GLU A 470 -4.92 3.12 1.08
CA GLU A 470 -5.93 3.76 1.92
C GLU A 470 -7.17 2.88 2.06
N LEU A 471 -7.88 3.00 3.18
CA LEU A 471 -9.19 2.40 3.44
C LEU A 471 -10.00 3.36 4.34
N ASN A 472 -11.20 3.73 3.94
CA ASN A 472 -12.10 4.62 4.69
C ASN A 472 -11.43 5.93 5.17
N GLY A 473 -10.57 6.54 4.35
CA GLY A 473 -9.80 7.73 4.69
C GLY A 473 -8.57 7.48 5.59
N MET A 474 -8.38 6.24 6.04
CA MET A 474 -7.18 5.84 6.80
C MET A 474 -6.06 5.44 5.88
N ARG A 475 -4.87 5.96 6.13
CA ARG A 475 -3.66 5.56 5.43
C ARG A 475 -3.15 4.19 5.90
N LEU A 476 -2.77 3.30 4.99
CA LEU A 476 -2.24 1.97 5.30
C LEU A 476 -0.74 1.90 5.03
N VAL A 477 0.05 1.63 6.06
CA VAL A 477 1.50 1.39 5.96
C VAL A 477 1.77 -0.10 6.12
N ARG A 478 2.14 -0.77 5.02
CA ARG A 478 2.38 -2.21 4.98
C ARG A 478 3.85 -2.53 5.20
N LEU A 479 4.17 -3.19 6.32
CA LEU A 479 5.54 -3.60 6.66
C LEU A 479 5.68 -5.11 6.69
N PRO A 480 6.87 -5.64 6.35
CA PRO A 480 7.16 -7.07 6.45
C PRO A 480 7.25 -7.52 7.90
N THR A 481 7.08 -8.83 8.12
CA THR A 481 7.35 -9.47 9.40
C THR A 481 7.81 -10.92 9.20
N ILE A 482 8.34 -11.56 10.26
CA ILE A 482 8.70 -12.97 10.27
C ILE A 482 7.46 -13.77 10.65
N ARG A 483 6.99 -14.69 9.80
CA ARG A 483 5.86 -15.57 10.11
C ARG A 483 6.26 -16.60 11.15
N SER A 484 6.17 -16.23 12.42
CA SER A 484 6.50 -17.08 13.56
C SER A 484 5.56 -16.78 14.73
N LYS A 485 5.09 -17.81 15.41
CA LYS A 485 4.19 -17.69 16.58
C LYS A 485 4.71 -16.68 17.63
N HIS A 486 6.01 -16.59 17.83
CA HIS A 486 6.65 -15.78 18.89
C HIS A 486 7.18 -14.42 18.41
N PHE A 487 7.74 -14.36 17.19
CA PHE A 487 8.45 -13.16 16.70
C PHE A 487 7.63 -12.26 15.80
N GLU A 488 6.54 -12.76 15.27
CA GLU A 488 5.71 -12.04 14.29
C GLU A 488 5.29 -10.64 14.76
N THR A 489 4.69 -10.56 15.95
CA THR A 489 4.21 -9.29 16.50
C THR A 489 5.38 -8.39 16.93
N ALA A 490 6.43 -8.95 17.55
CA ALA A 490 7.57 -8.17 18.03
C ALA A 490 8.33 -7.50 16.88
N VAL A 491 8.65 -8.26 15.82
CA VAL A 491 9.34 -7.73 14.63
C VAL A 491 8.50 -6.68 13.92
N HIS A 492 7.21 -6.95 13.72
CA HIS A 492 6.33 -5.98 13.07
C HIS A 492 6.19 -4.69 13.89
N THR A 493 6.02 -4.80 15.22
CA THR A 493 5.92 -3.63 16.11
C THR A 493 7.22 -2.82 16.11
N TRP A 494 8.37 -3.48 16.16
CA TRP A 494 9.66 -2.82 16.06
C TRP A 494 9.78 -2.00 14.76
N LEU A 495 9.54 -2.64 13.61
CA LEU A 495 9.60 -1.97 12.31
C LEU A 495 8.60 -0.82 12.20
N SER A 496 7.37 -1.01 12.72
CA SER A 496 6.33 0.01 12.75
C SER A 496 6.73 1.20 13.63
N THR A 497 7.33 0.94 14.80
CA THR A 497 7.82 1.97 15.72
C THR A 497 8.97 2.76 15.07
N MET A 498 9.94 2.09 14.44
CA MET A 498 11.04 2.78 13.75
C MET A 498 10.53 3.67 12.60
N HIS A 499 9.57 3.18 11.84
CA HIS A 499 8.93 3.98 10.79
C HIS A 499 8.13 5.15 11.38
N ALA A 500 7.42 4.94 12.50
CA ALA A 500 6.66 6.00 13.17
C ALA A 500 7.57 7.12 13.72
N LEU A 501 8.72 6.77 14.30
CA LEU A 501 9.74 7.73 14.75
C LEU A 501 10.21 8.66 13.62
N TRP A 502 10.34 8.11 12.44
CA TRP A 502 10.77 8.87 11.28
C TRP A 502 9.65 9.76 10.69
N ARG A 503 8.39 9.28 10.73
CA ARG A 503 7.21 9.99 10.19
C ARG A 503 6.71 11.11 11.09
N ARG A 504 7.02 11.07 12.39
CA ARG A 504 6.56 11.99 13.43
C ARG A 504 5.04 12.18 13.46
N TYR A 505 4.41 11.39 14.31
CA TYR A 505 2.99 11.52 14.64
C TYR A 505 2.80 12.37 15.89
N ASP A 506 1.60 12.93 16.07
CA ASP A 506 1.22 13.56 17.33
C ASP A 506 0.95 12.49 18.39
N ILE A 507 0.25 11.40 17.97
CA ILE A 507 -0.10 10.25 18.81
C ILE A 507 0.38 8.94 18.17
N VAL A 508 1.09 8.12 18.94
CA VAL A 508 1.37 6.72 18.58
C VAL A 508 0.62 5.81 19.52
N HIS A 509 -0.43 5.16 19.02
CA HIS A 509 -1.34 4.31 19.78
C HIS A 509 -1.01 2.84 19.56
N TYR A 510 -0.56 2.17 20.63
CA TYR A 510 -0.24 0.76 20.63
C TYR A 510 -1.41 -0.07 21.14
N HIS A 511 -1.60 -1.26 20.58
CA HIS A 511 -2.65 -2.18 20.98
C HIS A 511 -2.05 -3.50 21.46
N CYS A 512 -2.56 -4.04 22.58
CA CYS A 512 -2.11 -5.22 23.30
C CYS A 512 -0.79 -5.06 24.08
N LEU A 513 -0.52 -6.04 24.96
CA LEU A 513 0.57 -6.00 25.94
C LEU A 513 1.97 -6.10 25.32
N GLY A 514 2.14 -6.94 24.29
CA GLY A 514 3.44 -7.10 23.63
C GLY A 514 3.94 -5.81 22.97
N PRO A 515 3.15 -5.14 22.14
CA PRO A 515 3.45 -3.84 21.54
C PRO A 515 3.74 -2.72 22.55
N ALA A 516 3.13 -2.75 23.74
CA ALA A 516 3.35 -1.76 24.79
C ALA A 516 4.83 -1.60 25.20
N LEU A 517 5.65 -2.64 25.06
CA LEU A 517 7.09 -2.60 25.32
C LEU A 517 7.84 -1.56 24.48
N PHE A 518 7.32 -1.22 23.32
CA PHE A 518 7.96 -0.28 22.39
C PHE A 518 7.46 1.17 22.55
N SER A 519 6.46 1.43 23.40
CA SER A 519 5.84 2.75 23.56
C SER A 519 6.78 3.83 24.12
N LEU A 520 7.85 3.42 24.79
CA LEU A 520 8.86 4.35 25.31
C LEU A 520 9.62 5.08 24.19
N LEU A 521 9.86 4.42 23.04
CA LEU A 521 10.71 4.99 21.99
C LEU A 521 10.10 6.25 21.34
N PRO A 522 8.84 6.27 20.91
CA PRO A 522 8.21 7.48 20.42
C PRO A 522 8.08 8.57 21.49
N ARG A 523 7.82 8.19 22.73
CA ARG A 523 7.75 9.13 23.85
C ARG A 523 9.08 9.86 24.08
N LEU A 524 10.20 9.15 24.06
CA LEU A 524 11.54 9.75 24.14
C LEU A 524 11.86 10.65 22.93
N ALA A 525 11.22 10.41 21.79
CA ALA A 525 11.33 11.23 20.59
C ALA A 525 10.36 12.45 20.58
N GLY A 526 9.63 12.69 21.68
CA GLY A 526 8.73 13.83 21.86
C GLY A 526 7.33 13.65 21.27
N MET A 527 6.95 12.43 20.86
CA MET A 527 5.59 12.08 20.45
C MET A 527 4.79 11.59 21.66
N LYS A 528 3.48 11.84 21.67
CA LYS A 528 2.60 11.28 22.70
C LYS A 528 2.26 9.83 22.40
N THR A 529 2.14 9.02 23.45
CA THR A 529 1.90 7.59 23.33
C THR A 529 0.72 7.12 24.15
N ALA A 530 -0.12 6.30 23.54
CA ALA A 530 -1.24 5.65 24.18
C ALA A 530 -1.14 4.12 24.00
N VAL A 531 -1.65 3.37 24.98
CA VAL A 531 -1.76 1.89 24.90
C VAL A 531 -3.18 1.47 25.23
N THR A 532 -3.83 0.72 24.33
CA THR A 532 -5.10 0.04 24.65
C THR A 532 -4.83 -1.43 24.98
N VAL A 533 -5.24 -1.84 26.18
CA VAL A 533 -5.18 -3.22 26.66
C VAL A 533 -6.49 -3.93 26.34
N GLN A 534 -6.44 -4.83 25.36
CA GLN A 534 -7.57 -5.61 24.88
C GLN A 534 -7.84 -6.89 25.69
N GLY A 535 -7.01 -7.20 26.69
CA GLY A 535 -7.09 -8.37 27.53
C GLY A 535 -5.73 -8.84 28.04
N LEU A 536 -5.73 -9.81 28.95
CA LEU A 536 -4.53 -10.35 29.57
C LEU A 536 -3.98 -11.54 28.77
N ASP A 537 -3.32 -11.25 27.65
CA ASP A 537 -2.84 -12.26 26.69
C ASP A 537 -1.95 -13.36 27.33
N TRP A 538 -1.23 -13.07 28.39
CA TRP A 538 -0.38 -14.05 29.07
C TRP A 538 -1.15 -15.16 29.79
N GLN A 539 -2.45 -15.03 30.03
CA GLN A 539 -3.33 -16.06 30.62
C GLN A 539 -3.74 -17.12 29.61
N ARG A 540 -3.56 -16.86 28.29
CA ARG A 540 -3.94 -17.82 27.24
C ARG A 540 -3.06 -19.05 27.26
N LYS A 541 -3.64 -20.24 27.25
CA LYS A 541 -2.97 -21.55 27.30
C LYS A 541 -1.95 -21.78 26.18
N LYS A 542 -2.06 -21.06 25.08
CA LYS A 542 -1.17 -21.17 23.91
C LYS A 542 0.27 -20.67 24.17
N TRP A 543 0.53 -19.91 25.24
CA TRP A 543 1.84 -19.32 25.52
C TRP A 543 2.66 -20.17 26.50
N GLY A 544 3.89 -20.50 26.12
CA GLY A 544 4.85 -21.12 27.02
C GLY A 544 5.35 -20.14 28.10
N ARG A 545 6.04 -20.65 29.12
CA ARG A 545 6.48 -19.88 30.32
C ARG A 545 7.26 -18.60 29.97
N LEU A 546 8.18 -18.66 28.98
CA LEU A 546 8.99 -17.51 28.55
C LEU A 546 8.13 -16.44 27.88
N ALA A 547 7.26 -16.82 26.94
CA ALA A 547 6.37 -15.89 26.25
C ALA A 547 5.38 -15.23 27.24
N ALA A 548 4.84 -15.99 28.18
CA ALA A 548 4.00 -15.47 29.26
C ALA A 548 4.76 -14.47 30.16
N ALA A 549 6.06 -14.70 30.45
CA ALA A 549 6.88 -13.76 31.20
C ALA A 549 7.09 -12.43 30.44
N VAL A 550 7.36 -12.50 29.13
CA VAL A 550 7.48 -11.31 28.27
C VAL A 550 6.16 -10.53 28.23
N LEU A 551 5.02 -11.21 28.12
CA LEU A 551 3.71 -10.55 28.12
C LEU A 551 3.34 -9.95 29.50
N ARG A 552 3.77 -10.54 30.62
CA ARG A 552 3.70 -9.93 31.96
C ARG A 552 4.55 -8.68 32.09
N LEU A 553 5.74 -8.70 31.47
CA LEU A 553 6.56 -7.50 31.36
C LEU A 553 5.83 -6.43 30.53
N GLY A 554 5.16 -6.83 29.45
CA GLY A 554 4.29 -5.95 28.63
C GLY A 554 3.14 -5.35 29.43
N GLU A 555 2.51 -6.09 30.36
CA GLU A 555 1.51 -5.57 31.28
C GLU A 555 2.08 -4.45 32.18
N ARG A 556 3.28 -4.64 32.73
CA ARG A 556 3.97 -3.58 33.49
C ARG A 556 4.37 -2.39 32.60
N ALA A 557 4.82 -2.67 31.41
CA ALA A 557 5.20 -1.65 30.43
C ALA A 557 4.01 -0.79 29.99
N SER A 558 2.83 -1.41 29.81
CA SER A 558 1.64 -0.68 29.40
C SER A 558 1.19 0.40 30.40
N VAL A 559 1.64 0.31 31.64
CA VAL A 559 1.35 1.30 32.70
C VAL A 559 2.43 2.36 32.83
N LYS A 560 3.72 1.96 32.69
CA LYS A 560 4.85 2.83 33.02
C LYS A 560 5.41 3.61 31.83
N LEU A 561 5.26 3.08 30.63
CA LEU A 561 5.96 3.62 29.47
C LEU A 561 5.13 4.62 28.64
N PRO A 562 3.81 4.43 28.41
CA PRO A 562 3.01 5.38 27.64
C PRO A 562 2.60 6.61 28.45
N ASP A 563 2.07 7.64 27.77
CA ASP A 563 1.44 8.80 28.38
C ASP A 563 0.01 8.49 28.87
N ALA A 564 -0.70 7.55 28.23
CA ALA A 564 -2.02 7.06 28.65
C ALA A 564 -2.18 5.55 28.47
N THR A 565 -2.89 4.94 29.39
CA THR A 565 -3.33 3.53 29.31
C THR A 565 -4.85 3.45 29.29
N MET A 566 -5.40 2.86 28.22
CA MET A 566 -6.81 2.59 28.05
C MET A 566 -7.07 1.08 28.28
N VAL A 567 -8.21 0.77 28.92
CA VAL A 567 -8.65 -0.62 29.14
C VAL A 567 -10.10 -0.78 28.66
N VAL A 568 -10.40 -1.95 28.12
CA VAL A 568 -11.70 -2.19 27.45
C VAL A 568 -12.80 -2.67 28.37
N SER A 569 -12.50 -3.00 29.64
CA SER A 569 -13.51 -3.43 30.62
C SER A 569 -13.24 -2.86 32.01
N ARG A 570 -14.28 -2.69 32.79
CA ARG A 570 -14.20 -2.28 34.21
C ARG A 570 -13.45 -3.31 35.05
N ALA A 571 -13.59 -4.58 34.72
CA ALA A 571 -12.86 -5.66 35.35
C ALA A 571 -11.32 -5.47 35.17
N LEU A 572 -10.87 -5.12 33.96
CA LEU A 572 -9.47 -4.76 33.71
C LEU A 572 -9.06 -3.49 34.44
N GLN A 573 -9.92 -2.45 34.48
CA GLN A 573 -9.63 -1.19 35.18
C GLN A 573 -9.41 -1.44 36.69
N HIS A 574 -10.29 -2.22 37.33
CA HIS A 574 -10.17 -2.61 38.73
C HIS A 574 -8.87 -3.34 39.01
N ARG A 575 -8.55 -4.35 38.16
CA ARG A 575 -7.32 -5.12 38.27
C ARG A 575 -6.05 -4.26 38.13
N TYR A 576 -6.05 -3.28 37.21
CA TYR A 576 -4.90 -2.37 37.02
C TYR A 576 -4.72 -1.46 38.25
N ARG A 577 -5.83 -0.97 38.84
CA ARG A 577 -5.81 -0.22 40.09
C ARG A 577 -5.25 -1.04 41.23
N GLU A 578 -5.75 -2.27 41.45
CA GLU A 578 -5.32 -3.13 42.53
C GLU A 578 -3.87 -3.59 42.40
N ARG A 579 -3.47 -4.02 41.19
CA ARG A 579 -2.16 -4.62 40.99
C ARG A 579 -1.01 -3.64 40.75
N HIS A 580 -1.30 -2.51 40.13
CA HIS A 580 -0.30 -1.54 39.71
C HIS A 580 -0.47 -0.17 40.39
N GLY A 581 -1.54 0.07 41.14
CA GLY A 581 -1.82 1.32 41.80
C GLY A 581 -2.06 2.50 40.83
N VAL A 582 -2.49 2.24 39.60
CA VAL A 582 -2.65 3.24 38.54
C VAL A 582 -4.09 3.31 38.04
N GLU A 583 -4.61 4.49 37.92
CA GLU A 583 -5.88 4.76 37.23
C GLU A 583 -5.67 4.71 35.72
N THR A 584 -6.55 3.95 35.06
CA THR A 584 -6.54 3.81 33.60
C THR A 584 -7.83 4.39 33.02
N PHE A 585 -7.78 4.80 31.77
CA PHE A 585 -8.97 5.25 31.06
C PHE A 585 -9.82 4.05 30.65
N TYR A 586 -11.09 4.05 31.06
CA TYR A 586 -12.04 3.05 30.60
C TYR A 586 -12.60 3.47 29.24
N VAL A 587 -12.27 2.70 28.20
CA VAL A 587 -12.73 2.91 26.82
C VAL A 587 -13.11 1.53 26.26
N PRO A 588 -14.39 1.14 26.31
CA PRO A 588 -14.83 -0.19 25.88
C PRO A 588 -14.75 -0.35 24.36
N ASN A 589 -14.90 -1.58 23.88
CA ASN A 589 -15.14 -1.84 22.46
C ASN A 589 -16.58 -1.45 22.10
N GLY A 590 -16.83 -1.13 20.82
CA GLY A 590 -18.16 -0.82 20.32
C GLY A 590 -18.84 -2.03 19.68
N GLY A 591 -20.17 -1.96 19.55
CA GLY A 591 -21.00 -2.89 18.81
C GLY A 591 -21.67 -2.25 17.59
N LEU A 592 -21.98 -3.05 16.59
CA LEU A 592 -22.69 -2.60 15.39
C LEU A 592 -24.19 -2.88 15.52
N LEU A 593 -25.00 -1.84 15.33
CA LEU A 593 -26.44 -2.02 15.18
C LEU A 593 -26.73 -2.62 13.81
N ARG A 594 -27.23 -3.84 13.78
CA ARG A 594 -27.51 -4.55 12.53
C ARG A 594 -28.98 -4.43 12.16
N LEU A 595 -29.23 -4.25 10.86
CA LEU A 595 -30.57 -4.34 10.28
C LEU A 595 -30.87 -5.80 9.96
N SER A 596 -32.14 -6.21 10.17
CA SER A 596 -32.60 -7.55 9.81
C SER A 596 -32.30 -7.84 8.32
N ARG A 597 -31.78 -9.01 8.05
CA ARG A 597 -31.48 -9.50 6.70
C ARG A 597 -32.41 -10.64 6.33
N GLU A 598 -32.87 -10.63 5.08
CA GLU A 598 -33.61 -11.76 4.55
C GLU A 598 -32.70 -13.00 4.45
N PRO A 599 -33.19 -14.18 4.84
CA PRO A 599 -32.44 -15.42 4.78
C PRO A 599 -32.23 -15.86 3.32
N ARG A 600 -30.99 -15.81 2.85
CA ARG A 600 -30.59 -16.24 1.49
C ARG A 600 -29.42 -17.20 1.54
N GLN A 601 -28.29 -16.74 2.12
CA GLN A 601 -27.05 -17.52 2.15
C GLN A 601 -27.10 -18.62 3.23
N MET A 602 -27.78 -18.40 4.35
CA MET A 602 -27.91 -19.40 5.40
C MET A 602 -28.70 -20.65 4.95
N LEU A 603 -29.55 -20.54 3.92
CA LEU A 603 -30.32 -21.66 3.38
C LEU A 603 -29.42 -22.78 2.79
N GLN A 604 -28.21 -22.45 2.35
CA GLN A 604 -27.23 -23.46 1.88
C GLN A 604 -26.81 -24.44 2.97
N TRP A 605 -26.97 -24.08 4.24
CA TRP A 605 -26.70 -24.92 5.41
C TRP A 605 -27.98 -25.49 6.02
N ASN A 606 -29.11 -25.47 5.33
CA ASN A 606 -30.39 -25.95 5.82
C ASN A 606 -30.84 -25.28 7.15
N LEU A 607 -30.56 -23.99 7.29
CA LEU A 607 -30.91 -23.21 8.49
C LEU A 607 -32.20 -22.43 8.27
N ASP A 608 -33.14 -22.56 9.19
CA ASP A 608 -34.36 -21.77 9.19
C ASP A 608 -34.23 -20.58 10.15
N PRO A 609 -34.79 -19.42 9.81
CA PRO A 609 -34.77 -18.22 10.64
C PRO A 609 -35.40 -18.52 12.01
N GLY A 610 -34.73 -18.10 13.09
CA GLY A 610 -35.20 -18.29 14.45
C GLY A 610 -35.11 -19.73 14.97
N ASN A 611 -34.47 -20.66 14.26
CA ASN A 611 -34.38 -22.07 14.66
C ASN A 611 -32.94 -22.57 14.88
N TYR A 612 -32.03 -21.70 15.28
CA TYR A 612 -30.66 -22.11 15.64
C TYR A 612 -30.04 -21.27 16.75
N VAL A 613 -29.16 -21.91 17.51
CA VAL A 613 -28.25 -21.30 18.47
C VAL A 613 -26.96 -20.96 17.75
N LEU A 614 -26.43 -19.77 17.93
CA LEU A 614 -25.25 -19.27 17.21
C LEU A 614 -24.06 -19.03 18.15
N PHE A 615 -22.91 -19.53 17.76
CA PHE A 615 -21.59 -19.13 18.27
C PHE A 615 -20.75 -18.52 17.15
N LEU A 616 -20.09 -17.40 17.44
CA LEU A 616 -19.13 -16.76 16.51
C LEU A 616 -17.80 -16.53 17.22
N GLY A 617 -16.70 -17.02 16.64
CA GLY A 617 -15.40 -16.77 17.21
C GLY A 617 -14.32 -17.72 16.74
N ARG A 618 -13.11 -17.55 17.29
CA ARG A 618 -12.01 -18.46 17.01
C ARG A 618 -12.24 -19.80 17.70
N PHE A 619 -11.96 -20.88 17.00
CA PHE A 619 -11.97 -22.22 17.60
C PHE A 619 -10.69 -22.40 18.40
N SER A 620 -10.79 -22.16 19.69
CA SER A 620 -9.69 -22.32 20.66
C SER A 620 -10.24 -22.73 22.04
N PRO A 621 -9.49 -23.50 22.85
CA PRO A 621 -9.98 -24.02 24.12
C PRO A 621 -10.53 -22.95 25.07
N GLU A 622 -9.90 -21.76 25.09
CA GLU A 622 -10.33 -20.63 25.92
C GLU A 622 -11.66 -20.00 25.48
N LYS A 623 -12.17 -20.36 24.29
CA LYS A 623 -13.49 -19.92 23.79
C LYS A 623 -14.63 -20.89 24.17
N GLY A 624 -14.31 -22.05 24.73
CA GLY A 624 -15.26 -22.96 25.32
C GLY A 624 -16.21 -23.64 24.33
N CYS A 625 -15.86 -23.76 23.04
CA CYS A 625 -16.72 -24.38 22.02
C CYS A 625 -17.10 -25.82 22.38
N HIS A 626 -16.20 -26.58 23.01
CA HIS A 626 -16.45 -27.93 23.50
C HIS A 626 -17.55 -27.96 24.59
N LEU A 627 -17.55 -26.97 25.50
CA LEU A 627 -18.60 -26.85 26.52
C LEU A 627 -19.98 -26.59 25.89
N LEU A 628 -20.01 -25.82 24.79
CA LEU A 628 -21.25 -25.56 24.07
C LEU A 628 -21.76 -26.82 23.35
N VAL A 629 -20.86 -27.60 22.75
CA VAL A 629 -21.21 -28.88 22.14
C VAL A 629 -21.72 -29.83 23.19
N ASP A 630 -20.98 -30.01 24.30
CA ASP A 630 -21.41 -30.88 25.44
C ASP A 630 -22.78 -30.48 26.02
N ALA A 631 -23.04 -29.18 26.12
CA ALA A 631 -24.33 -28.67 26.60
C ALA A 631 -25.45 -28.91 25.60
N PHE A 632 -25.18 -28.73 24.32
CA PHE A 632 -26.17 -28.86 23.27
C PHE A 632 -26.57 -30.32 23.01
N GLU A 633 -25.63 -31.25 23.11
CA GLU A 633 -25.90 -32.71 22.98
C GLU A 633 -26.85 -33.23 24.09
N GLN A 634 -26.91 -32.56 25.25
CA GLN A 634 -27.83 -32.88 26.33
C GLN A 634 -29.26 -32.39 26.10
N LEU A 635 -29.49 -31.57 25.06
CA LEU A 635 -30.80 -31.00 24.76
C LEU A 635 -31.61 -31.92 23.84
N ASP A 636 -32.87 -32.15 24.21
CA ASP A 636 -33.86 -32.79 23.34
C ASP A 636 -34.64 -31.67 22.64
N THR A 637 -34.18 -31.34 21.39
CA THR A 637 -34.70 -30.21 20.63
C THR A 637 -34.41 -30.35 19.12
N ASP A 638 -35.32 -29.83 18.31
CA ASP A 638 -35.13 -29.73 16.85
C ASP A 638 -34.31 -28.46 16.44
N VAL A 639 -33.98 -27.60 17.40
CA VAL A 639 -33.13 -26.43 17.16
C VAL A 639 -31.75 -26.87 16.78
N LYS A 640 -31.07 -26.14 15.83
CA LYS A 640 -29.70 -26.44 15.41
C LYS A 640 -28.68 -25.61 16.17
N LEU A 641 -27.48 -26.14 16.32
CA LEU A 641 -26.31 -25.38 16.76
C LEU A 641 -25.45 -24.99 15.55
N VAL A 642 -25.17 -23.73 15.42
CA VAL A 642 -24.27 -23.20 14.38
C VAL A 642 -23.05 -22.58 15.06
N MET A 643 -21.88 -23.12 14.76
CA MET A 643 -20.60 -22.57 15.20
C MET A 643 -19.84 -22.08 13.98
N ALA A 644 -19.65 -20.77 13.84
CA ALA A 644 -18.89 -20.20 12.73
C ALA A 644 -17.58 -19.58 13.21
N GLY A 645 -16.47 -20.02 12.57
CA GLY A 645 -15.15 -19.56 12.95
C GLY A 645 -14.00 -20.34 12.35
N ALA A 646 -12.77 -19.96 12.72
CA ALA A 646 -11.56 -20.64 12.29
C ALA A 646 -10.51 -20.70 13.39
N SER A 647 -9.57 -21.64 13.28
CA SER A 647 -8.38 -21.73 14.14
C SER A 647 -7.22 -20.96 13.53
N SER A 648 -6.44 -20.29 14.36
CA SER A 648 -5.20 -19.65 13.94
C SER A 648 -3.94 -20.49 14.23
N TYR A 649 -4.00 -21.40 15.24
CA TYR A 649 -2.86 -22.19 15.73
C TYR A 649 -3.29 -23.41 16.54
N CYS A 650 -4.56 -23.84 16.47
CA CYS A 650 -5.12 -24.98 17.22
C CYS A 650 -5.84 -25.93 16.27
N ASP A 651 -5.11 -26.45 15.27
CA ASP A 651 -5.70 -27.29 14.21
C ASP A 651 -6.29 -28.60 14.76
N ASP A 652 -5.71 -29.16 15.83
CA ASP A 652 -6.20 -30.36 16.51
C ASP A 652 -7.55 -30.11 17.17
N TYR A 653 -7.69 -29.04 17.95
CA TYR A 653 -8.95 -28.66 18.56
C TYR A 653 -10.05 -28.34 17.53
N SER A 654 -9.69 -27.68 16.45
CA SER A 654 -10.64 -27.41 15.35
C SER A 654 -11.08 -28.69 14.64
N ARG A 655 -10.17 -29.68 14.47
CA ARG A 655 -10.51 -30.99 13.93
C ARG A 655 -11.44 -31.78 14.85
N GLU A 656 -11.17 -31.78 16.15
CA GLU A 656 -12.02 -32.40 17.16
C GLU A 656 -13.44 -31.82 17.10
N LEU A 657 -13.60 -30.48 17.13
CA LEU A 657 -14.92 -29.85 17.00
C LEU A 657 -15.67 -30.28 15.73
N ARG A 658 -14.97 -30.46 14.63
CA ARG A 658 -15.58 -30.89 13.37
C ARG A 658 -16.03 -32.34 13.37
N THR A 659 -15.58 -33.19 14.32
CA THR A 659 -16.09 -34.57 14.45
C THR A 659 -17.52 -34.62 15.00
N HIS A 660 -17.98 -33.55 15.70
CA HIS A 660 -19.34 -33.40 16.16
C HIS A 660 -20.29 -32.80 15.10
N ALA A 661 -19.76 -32.44 13.90
CA ALA A 661 -20.59 -31.90 12.84
C ALA A 661 -21.58 -32.95 12.29
N GLY A 662 -22.82 -32.55 12.09
CA GLY A 662 -23.91 -33.38 11.60
C GLY A 662 -25.16 -32.54 11.35
N ASP A 663 -26.31 -33.16 11.25
CA ASP A 663 -27.58 -32.48 10.95
C ASP A 663 -28.00 -31.46 12.02
N ARG A 664 -27.69 -31.72 13.29
CA ARG A 664 -28.04 -30.85 14.43
C ARG A 664 -26.93 -29.83 14.75
N ILE A 665 -25.66 -30.12 14.47
CA ILE A 665 -24.51 -29.26 14.79
C ILE A 665 -23.78 -28.92 13.50
N GLN A 666 -23.80 -27.64 13.14
CA GLN A 666 -23.11 -27.11 11.95
C GLN A 666 -21.83 -26.39 12.37
N VAL A 667 -20.68 -26.81 11.83
CA VAL A 667 -19.38 -26.19 12.08
C VAL A 667 -18.92 -25.54 10.79
N LEU A 668 -19.15 -24.23 10.71
CA LEU A 668 -18.84 -23.41 9.54
C LEU A 668 -17.43 -22.84 9.63
N ASP A 669 -16.84 -22.53 8.47
CA ASP A 669 -15.63 -21.75 8.38
C ASP A 669 -15.90 -20.27 8.73
N TRP A 670 -14.86 -19.42 8.61
CA TRP A 670 -14.98 -18.01 8.90
C TRP A 670 -16.00 -17.33 7.96
N VAL A 671 -16.97 -16.66 8.54
CA VAL A 671 -18.01 -15.91 7.83
C VAL A 671 -17.83 -14.40 8.03
N SER A 672 -18.17 -13.59 7.02
CA SER A 672 -18.06 -12.14 7.06
C SER A 672 -19.07 -11.46 6.12
N GLY A 673 -19.20 -10.14 6.22
CA GLY A 673 -20.10 -9.36 5.35
C GLY A 673 -21.57 -9.77 5.51
N ASP A 674 -22.30 -9.83 4.41
CA ASP A 674 -23.73 -10.12 4.39
C ASP A 674 -24.08 -11.47 5.00
N THR A 675 -23.24 -12.50 4.84
CA THR A 675 -23.42 -13.81 5.46
C THR A 675 -23.39 -13.74 6.98
N LEU A 676 -22.46 -12.96 7.55
CA LEU A 676 -22.38 -12.75 8.99
C LEU A 676 -23.60 -11.98 9.51
N ASP A 677 -24.04 -10.94 8.80
CA ASP A 677 -25.22 -10.16 9.14
C ASP A 677 -26.48 -11.02 9.10
N GLU A 678 -26.60 -11.88 8.11
CA GLU A 678 -27.71 -12.82 7.94
C GLU A 678 -27.75 -13.84 9.07
N LEU A 679 -26.62 -14.47 9.43
CA LEU A 679 -26.55 -15.41 10.55
C LEU A 679 -26.84 -14.74 11.89
N LEU A 680 -26.38 -13.50 12.11
CA LEU A 680 -26.65 -12.78 13.36
C LEU A 680 -28.11 -12.33 13.49
N THR A 681 -28.73 -11.88 12.43
CA THR A 681 -30.08 -11.30 12.50
C THR A 681 -31.19 -12.35 12.44
N ASN A 682 -30.87 -13.59 12.10
CA ASN A 682 -31.83 -14.72 12.04
C ASN A 682 -31.57 -15.79 13.08
N ALA A 683 -30.59 -15.66 13.98
CA ALA A 683 -30.36 -16.61 15.05
C ALA A 683 -31.45 -16.51 16.16
N MET A 684 -31.67 -17.60 16.88
CA MET A 684 -32.55 -17.65 18.05
C MET A 684 -31.87 -17.11 19.32
N ILE A 685 -30.67 -17.60 19.58
CA ILE A 685 -29.85 -17.29 20.77
C ILE A 685 -28.40 -17.20 20.34
N PHE A 686 -27.68 -16.25 20.89
CA PHE A 686 -26.22 -16.20 20.75
C PHE A 686 -25.55 -16.70 22.05
N VAL A 687 -24.53 -17.55 21.92
CA VAL A 687 -23.82 -18.12 23.08
C VAL A 687 -22.35 -17.77 23.05
N LEU A 688 -21.80 -17.25 24.16
CA LEU A 688 -20.39 -16.99 24.37
C LEU A 688 -19.85 -17.75 25.58
N PRO A 689 -19.42 -19.03 25.44
CA PRO A 689 -18.99 -19.87 26.54
C PRO A 689 -17.51 -19.67 26.94
N SER A 690 -16.97 -18.49 26.72
CA SER A 690 -15.53 -18.19 26.87
C SER A 690 -15.07 -18.22 28.33
N ASP A 691 -13.89 -18.82 28.57
CA ASP A 691 -13.20 -18.80 29.87
C ASP A 691 -12.40 -17.49 30.10
N LEU A 692 -12.07 -16.78 29.04
CA LEU A 692 -11.23 -15.58 29.09
C LEU A 692 -11.58 -14.63 27.96
N GLU A 693 -11.93 -13.39 28.31
CA GLU A 693 -12.20 -12.28 27.41
C GLU A 693 -11.51 -10.99 27.89
N GLY A 694 -11.47 -9.99 27.03
CA GLY A 694 -11.25 -8.60 27.45
C GLY A 694 -12.56 -7.84 27.42
N LEU A 695 -13.17 -7.76 26.22
CA LEU A 695 -14.55 -7.39 25.92
C LEU A 695 -14.87 -7.93 24.52
N SER A 696 -15.80 -8.88 24.44
CA SER A 696 -16.05 -9.62 23.20
C SER A 696 -16.84 -8.80 22.18
N LEU A 697 -16.24 -8.52 21.02
CA LEU A 697 -16.95 -7.87 19.90
C LEU A 697 -18.10 -8.74 19.36
N ALA A 698 -17.92 -10.07 19.31
CA ALA A 698 -18.99 -10.96 18.85
C ALA A 698 -20.23 -10.89 19.76
N LEU A 699 -20.02 -10.72 21.08
CA LEU A 699 -21.11 -10.52 22.03
C LEU A 699 -21.81 -9.17 21.80
N LEU A 700 -21.03 -8.09 21.64
CA LEU A 700 -21.59 -6.75 21.35
C LEU A 700 -22.33 -6.72 20.00
N ASP A 701 -21.80 -7.40 18.99
CA ASP A 701 -22.45 -7.50 17.67
C ASP A 701 -23.76 -8.30 17.71
N ALA A 702 -23.79 -9.39 18.50
CA ALA A 702 -25.02 -10.18 18.71
C ALA A 702 -26.08 -9.36 19.45
N MET A 703 -25.69 -8.63 20.49
CA MET A 703 -26.58 -7.70 21.20
C MET A 703 -27.07 -6.58 20.26
N GLY A 704 -26.20 -6.02 19.42
CA GLY A 704 -26.55 -5.01 18.42
C GLY A 704 -27.50 -5.52 17.31
N ALA A 705 -27.48 -6.82 17.05
CA ALA A 705 -28.47 -7.49 16.19
C ALA A 705 -29.82 -7.71 16.88
N GLY A 706 -29.92 -7.49 18.20
CA GLY A 706 -31.12 -7.71 18.99
C GLY A 706 -31.33 -9.15 19.43
N LEU A 707 -30.26 -9.97 19.48
CA LEU A 707 -30.32 -11.35 19.94
C LEU A 707 -30.38 -11.46 21.47
N CYS A 708 -31.09 -12.45 21.94
CA CYS A 708 -30.94 -12.96 23.31
C CYS A 708 -29.54 -13.57 23.43
N VAL A 709 -28.76 -13.13 24.42
CA VAL A 709 -27.38 -13.55 24.61
C VAL A 709 -27.22 -14.36 25.89
N VAL A 710 -26.44 -15.45 25.82
CA VAL A 710 -26.04 -16.28 26.96
C VAL A 710 -24.52 -16.31 27.02
N ALA A 711 -23.92 -15.87 28.11
CA ALA A 711 -22.47 -15.81 28.24
C ALA A 711 -21.99 -16.47 29.55
N SER A 712 -20.74 -16.92 29.59
CA SER A 712 -20.16 -17.37 30.87
C SER A 712 -20.09 -16.23 31.88
N ASP A 713 -20.18 -16.53 33.20
CA ASP A 713 -20.25 -15.54 34.27
C ASP A 713 -18.90 -14.88 34.66
N ILE A 714 -17.96 -14.80 33.72
CA ILE A 714 -16.73 -14.03 33.93
C ILE A 714 -17.03 -12.53 34.04
N ALA A 715 -16.22 -11.81 34.81
CA ALA A 715 -16.48 -10.42 35.16
C ALA A 715 -16.66 -9.52 33.92
N GLU A 716 -15.88 -9.75 32.86
CA GLU A 716 -15.92 -9.01 31.60
C GLU A 716 -17.25 -9.23 30.83
N ASN A 717 -17.81 -10.44 30.86
CA ASN A 717 -19.08 -10.73 30.22
C ASN A 717 -20.26 -10.19 31.06
N ARG A 718 -20.21 -10.38 32.40
CA ARG A 718 -21.22 -9.83 33.29
C ARG A 718 -21.38 -8.34 33.15
N GLU A 719 -20.30 -7.59 33.01
CA GLU A 719 -20.33 -6.14 32.81
C GLU A 719 -21.28 -5.73 31.69
N VAL A 720 -21.38 -6.53 30.64
CA VAL A 720 -22.14 -6.20 29.43
C VAL A 720 -23.55 -6.85 29.47
N VAL A 721 -23.65 -8.04 30.01
CA VAL A 721 -24.85 -8.90 29.93
C VAL A 721 -25.80 -8.71 31.10
N ASP A 722 -25.31 -8.35 32.31
CA ASP A 722 -26.15 -8.24 33.50
C ASP A 722 -27.34 -7.29 33.29
N GLY A 723 -28.54 -7.79 33.55
CA GLY A 723 -29.80 -7.06 33.38
C GLY A 723 -30.42 -7.05 31.99
N VAL A 724 -29.70 -7.54 30.94
CA VAL A 724 -30.16 -7.51 29.52
C VAL A 724 -30.00 -8.84 28.81
N GLY A 725 -29.37 -9.82 29.43
CA GLY A 725 -29.12 -11.14 28.88
C GLY A 725 -28.96 -12.16 30.04
N PHE A 726 -28.39 -13.31 29.71
CA PHE A 726 -28.26 -14.42 30.65
C PHE A 726 -26.83 -14.85 30.85
N THR A 727 -26.47 -15.25 32.06
CA THR A 727 -25.17 -15.85 32.38
C THR A 727 -25.33 -17.29 32.83
N PHE A 728 -24.32 -18.11 32.62
CA PHE A 728 -24.17 -19.44 33.13
C PHE A 728 -22.79 -19.58 33.81
N LYS A 729 -22.69 -20.54 34.74
CA LYS A 729 -21.48 -20.77 35.50
C LYS A 729 -20.34 -21.23 34.59
N ARG A 730 -19.23 -20.49 34.61
CA ARG A 730 -18.03 -20.77 33.81
C ARG A 730 -17.60 -22.24 33.91
N GLY A 731 -17.43 -22.90 32.78
CA GLY A 731 -16.99 -24.29 32.68
C GLY A 731 -18.04 -25.33 33.00
N ASP A 732 -19.29 -24.94 33.22
CA ASP A 732 -20.41 -25.84 33.59
C ASP A 732 -21.35 -26.01 32.38
N SER A 733 -21.17 -27.11 31.62
CA SER A 733 -22.02 -27.44 30.47
C SER A 733 -23.45 -27.77 30.85
N LYS A 734 -23.69 -28.29 32.09
CA LYS A 734 -25.03 -28.61 32.57
C LYS A 734 -25.82 -27.35 32.89
N ASP A 735 -25.20 -26.35 33.50
CA ASP A 735 -25.83 -25.05 33.73
C ASP A 735 -26.16 -24.36 32.41
N LEU A 736 -25.23 -24.41 31.44
CA LEU A 736 -25.48 -23.90 30.08
C LEU A 736 -26.65 -24.61 29.40
N ALA A 737 -26.73 -25.95 29.49
CA ALA A 737 -27.83 -26.73 28.93
C ALA A 737 -29.19 -26.32 29.53
N LYS A 738 -29.26 -26.14 30.87
CA LYS A 738 -30.48 -25.65 31.56
C LYS A 738 -30.89 -24.27 31.05
N ARG A 739 -29.94 -23.33 30.89
CA ARG A 739 -30.25 -21.99 30.38
C ARG A 739 -30.75 -22.03 28.93
N LEU A 740 -30.14 -22.84 28.09
CA LEU A 740 -30.55 -23.00 26.69
C LEU A 740 -31.97 -23.64 26.63
N SER A 741 -32.23 -24.74 27.39
CA SER A 741 -33.54 -25.38 27.44
C SER A 741 -34.63 -24.39 27.85
N PHE A 742 -34.40 -23.62 28.93
CA PHE A 742 -35.31 -22.57 29.37
C PHE A 742 -35.61 -21.55 28.30
N LEU A 743 -34.57 -21.01 27.66
CA LEU A 743 -34.70 -19.97 26.64
C LEU A 743 -35.33 -20.48 25.34
N ILE A 744 -35.06 -21.71 24.95
CA ILE A 744 -35.73 -22.35 23.80
C ILE A 744 -37.24 -22.44 24.02
N ALA A 745 -37.63 -22.79 25.21
CA ALA A 745 -39.07 -22.94 25.59
C ALA A 745 -39.79 -21.58 25.80
N ASN A 746 -39.07 -20.46 25.98
CA ASN A 746 -39.67 -19.17 26.35
C ASN A 746 -39.38 -18.03 25.34
N PRO A 747 -40.08 -17.96 24.18
CA PRO A 747 -39.89 -16.96 23.15
C PRO A 747 -40.01 -15.50 23.62
N ALA A 748 -41.00 -15.21 24.46
CA ALA A 748 -41.23 -13.86 24.97
C ALA A 748 -40.07 -13.33 25.81
N VAL A 749 -39.45 -14.21 26.62
CA VAL A 749 -38.25 -13.87 27.41
C VAL A 749 -37.06 -13.57 26.51
N ARG A 750 -36.86 -14.36 25.45
CA ARG A 750 -35.81 -14.11 24.46
C ARG A 750 -36.00 -12.78 23.77
N GLU A 751 -37.21 -12.46 23.32
CA GLU A 751 -37.50 -11.21 22.61
C GLU A 751 -37.27 -9.97 23.51
N ALA A 752 -37.74 -10.05 24.77
CA ALA A 752 -37.51 -8.97 25.73
C ALA A 752 -36.03 -8.76 26.03
N ALA A 753 -35.27 -9.83 26.24
CA ALA A 753 -33.82 -9.77 26.43
C ALA A 753 -33.09 -9.21 25.22
N GLY A 754 -33.45 -9.64 24.01
CA GLY A 754 -32.86 -9.13 22.77
C GLY A 754 -33.10 -7.63 22.55
N LYS A 755 -34.30 -7.14 22.82
CA LYS A 755 -34.65 -5.71 22.79
C LYS A 755 -33.83 -4.92 23.81
N ALA A 756 -33.71 -5.41 25.05
CA ALA A 756 -32.92 -4.77 26.10
C ALA A 756 -31.43 -4.76 25.77
N ALA A 757 -30.90 -5.86 25.22
CA ALA A 757 -29.51 -5.97 24.77
C ALA A 757 -29.18 -4.96 23.65
N ARG A 758 -30.06 -4.86 22.64
CA ARG A 758 -29.91 -3.89 21.56
C ARG A 758 -29.90 -2.44 22.07
N LYS A 759 -30.86 -2.14 23.00
CA LYS A 759 -30.90 -0.79 23.59
C LYS A 759 -29.63 -0.46 24.36
N ARG A 760 -29.03 -1.40 25.08
CA ARG A 760 -27.74 -1.18 25.76
C ARG A 760 -26.62 -0.82 24.77
N ILE A 761 -26.56 -1.49 23.59
CA ILE A 761 -25.60 -1.12 22.56
C ILE A 761 -25.87 0.28 22.02
N GLU A 762 -27.11 0.65 21.80
CA GLU A 762 -27.50 2.00 21.36
C GLU A 762 -27.08 3.09 22.36
N ASP A 763 -27.22 2.86 23.64
CA ASP A 763 -26.99 3.86 24.69
C ASP A 763 -25.49 3.94 25.10
N GLU A 764 -24.76 2.83 25.14
CA GLU A 764 -23.46 2.75 25.80
C GLU A 764 -22.29 2.37 24.89
N TYR A 765 -22.49 1.52 23.87
CA TYR A 765 -21.42 0.87 23.10
C TYR A 765 -21.39 1.24 21.62
N GLN A 766 -21.80 2.46 21.26
CA GLN A 766 -21.76 2.96 19.88
C GLN A 766 -20.34 3.40 19.50
N TRP A 767 -19.86 2.98 18.32
CA TRP A 767 -18.54 3.35 17.81
C TRP A 767 -18.25 4.85 17.75
N PRO A 768 -19.21 5.74 17.37
CA PRO A 768 -18.98 7.18 17.41
C PRO A 768 -18.68 7.69 18.83
N LYS A 769 -19.38 7.18 19.84
CA LYS A 769 -19.13 7.53 21.26
C LYS A 769 -17.76 7.03 21.71
N ILE A 770 -17.41 5.79 21.39
CA ILE A 770 -16.11 5.19 21.75
C ILE A 770 -14.95 5.98 21.11
N ALA A 771 -15.10 6.36 19.84
CA ALA A 771 -14.08 7.17 19.16
C ALA A 771 -13.95 8.57 19.78
N SER A 772 -15.06 9.19 20.22
CA SER A 772 -15.02 10.44 20.96
C SER A 772 -14.34 10.31 22.33
N ASP A 773 -14.55 9.20 23.02
CA ASP A 773 -13.87 8.92 24.30
C ASP A 773 -12.37 8.74 24.09
N ILE A 774 -11.95 8.07 22.99
CA ILE A 774 -10.53 7.97 22.60
C ILE A 774 -9.95 9.34 22.26
N GLU A 775 -10.66 10.16 21.49
CA GLU A 775 -10.26 11.54 21.15
C GLU A 775 -10.05 12.38 22.41
N ASN A 776 -10.94 12.26 23.39
CA ASN A 776 -10.83 12.97 24.67
C ASN A 776 -9.56 12.55 25.43
N VAL A 777 -9.19 11.26 25.43
CA VAL A 777 -7.92 10.80 26.03
C VAL A 777 -6.73 11.38 25.25
N TYR A 778 -6.79 11.47 23.93
CA TYR A 778 -5.72 12.11 23.15
C TYR A 778 -5.59 13.59 23.47
N PHE A 779 -6.68 14.32 23.60
CA PHE A 779 -6.64 15.74 23.98
C PHE A 779 -6.09 15.94 25.39
N GLU A 780 -6.43 15.06 26.32
CA GLU A 780 -5.92 15.11 27.69
C GLU A 780 -4.38 14.95 27.72
N ILE A 781 -3.83 13.93 27.04
CA ILE A 781 -2.36 13.73 27.00
C ILE A 781 -1.62 14.79 26.18
N MET A 782 -2.32 15.48 25.27
CA MET A 782 -1.79 16.67 24.56
C MET A 782 -1.86 17.96 25.41
N GLY A 783 -2.53 17.92 26.56
CA GLY A 783 -2.75 19.09 27.42
C GLY A 783 -3.80 20.06 26.86
N TRP A 784 -4.73 19.60 26.02
CA TRP A 784 -5.81 20.39 25.44
C TRP A 784 -7.10 20.26 26.26
N LYS A 785 -7.99 21.27 26.20
CA LYS A 785 -9.27 21.20 26.91
C LYS A 785 -10.17 20.11 26.31
N VAL A 786 -10.58 19.17 27.16
CA VAL A 786 -11.51 18.10 26.81
C VAL A 786 -12.92 18.65 26.56
N ARG A 787 -13.62 18.13 25.56
CA ARG A 787 -15.06 18.37 25.38
C ARG A 787 -15.82 17.71 26.52
N THR A 788 -16.42 18.48 27.41
CA THR A 788 -17.49 17.97 28.28
C THR A 788 -18.76 17.85 27.45
N THR A 789 -19.06 16.66 26.94
CA THR A 789 -20.43 16.34 26.55
C THR A 789 -21.26 16.40 27.84
N PRO A 790 -22.35 17.20 27.92
CA PRO A 790 -23.16 17.23 29.14
C PRO A 790 -23.67 15.80 29.39
N ALA A 791 -23.25 15.22 30.52
CA ALA A 791 -23.79 13.96 30.99
C ALA A 791 -25.31 14.15 31.12
N LYS A 792 -26.09 13.39 30.32
CA LYS A 792 -27.51 13.23 30.65
C LYS A 792 -27.56 12.69 32.08
N LYS A 793 -28.10 13.50 32.99
CA LYS A 793 -28.45 13.02 34.36
C LYS A 793 -29.22 11.71 34.21
N PRO A 794 -28.94 10.68 35.01
CA PRO A 794 -29.77 9.50 35.02
C PRO A 794 -31.22 9.96 35.29
N SER A 795 -32.08 9.74 34.33
CA SER A 795 -33.53 9.90 34.52
C SER A 795 -33.92 9.04 35.71
N GLY A 796 -34.56 9.70 36.66
CA GLY A 796 -34.95 9.16 37.96
C GLY A 796 -35.61 7.80 37.87
N GLN A 797 -35.48 7.07 38.99
CA GLN A 797 -36.18 5.85 39.31
C GLN A 797 -37.55 5.78 38.63
N ALA A 798 -37.67 4.93 37.61
CA ALA A 798 -38.96 4.51 37.11
C ALA A 798 -39.40 3.31 37.97
N ASP A 799 -40.52 3.49 38.65
CA ASP A 799 -41.20 2.51 39.41
C ASP A 799 -41.40 1.19 38.61
N GLY A 800 -41.02 0.10 39.23
CA GLY A 800 -41.62 -1.22 39.18
C GLY A 800 -42.06 -1.78 37.82
N ILE A 801 -41.13 -2.15 36.98
CA ILE A 801 -41.31 -3.24 36.01
C ILE A 801 -40.27 -4.31 36.40
N GLY A 802 -40.72 -5.44 36.93
CA GLY A 802 -39.89 -6.56 37.35
C GLY A 802 -38.95 -6.95 36.20
N THR A 803 -37.67 -7.08 36.52
CA THR A 803 -36.68 -7.52 35.55
C THR A 803 -37.01 -8.95 35.08
N PRO A 804 -36.67 -9.39 33.85
CA PRO A 804 -36.89 -10.76 33.39
C PRO A 804 -36.30 -11.84 34.32
N ILE A 805 -35.46 -11.46 35.27
CA ILE A 805 -34.79 -12.30 36.24
C ILE A 805 -35.70 -12.71 37.40
N ASP A 806 -36.78 -11.94 37.70
CA ASP A 806 -37.66 -12.22 38.83
C ASP A 806 -38.62 -13.41 38.56
N ALA A 807 -38.84 -13.78 37.30
CA ALA A 807 -39.64 -14.96 36.93
C ALA A 807 -38.94 -16.30 37.29
N GLU A 808 -37.63 -16.28 37.50
CA GLU A 808 -36.80 -17.47 37.78
C GLU A 808 -36.75 -17.78 39.29
N ARG A 809 -37.10 -16.84 40.18
CA ARG A 809 -37.12 -17.01 41.64
C ARG A 809 -38.47 -17.52 42.15
N ALA A 810 -39.48 -17.56 41.28
CA ALA A 810 -40.84 -17.97 41.60
C ALA A 810 -41.22 -19.37 41.09
N SER A 811 -40.26 -20.11 40.43
CA SER A 811 -40.45 -21.51 40.03
C SER A 811 -39.35 -22.41 40.71
#